data_c83bebcc60532049bfd6cdd2395bbb3d
#
_entry.id   c83bebcc60532049bfd6cdd2395bbb3d
#
_cell.length_a   1.000
_cell.length_b   1.000
_cell.length_c   1.000
_cell.angle_alpha   90.00
_cell.angle_beta   90.00
_cell.angle_gamma   90.00
#
_symmetry.space_group_name_H-M   'P 1'
#
loop_
_entity.id
_entity.type
_entity.pdbx_description
1 polymer ?
#
loop_
_entity_poly.entity_id
_entity_poly.type
_entity_poly.pdbx_seq_one_letter_code
_entity_poly.pdbx_strand_id
1 'polypeptide(L)'
;MPLPTTLAAMVLGQLTPWLGQPVPSPIVREDVQLAPALAEAASVVRIDPAAWAAARAGDLQRWQGVPVAPGVNLDLTLTRVKPFTDDATIVDAQGPKLEVAIEAPTVDCFMGSVDGEPGSRAYIAISQFGHYGYVLAKGRTFILSSGDFGSNLPTLFYDLGALPPGLVPNPTFTCSELHVPGAKPPMTSASEGSLAGSPCRQVRIAVETDHEYLQSLFGGSTTAATAYTAVLMGAVNELYVTALNTRIGVNYLRLWSTPDDPWSATSTGSELGVFRNYWAANMGSQPRELAHFLSGRGLGGGVAWLSVVCNPDYGFGLSANLGGSFPYPIINNSDSNWDIMVVAHEIGHNFGTTHTHNFSPPVDGCGSSPQDCTVADQDQGTIMSYCHICPGGLQNVRMEFHPVCITAMHGHLDGNGCVEEGSSRPPQTMIDAITALPGQAVTFDPLTNDIPINCEAISLRFYAPTTALGGVVERVGTSGSQLRYTAPAGASGTDLIAYVIEEASGATATGEIRVQVKPVRAATPVQGDVPALLVDYYNLSAAPPSVLPDFTQLTPYRTFSSATVNYASTGGNFADSQRADTVGAVWTGWINVPASAEWTLFIESDDGSRLWIGDQLLIDNDGLHGMVERSGTIALGAGKHPVRLAFFENGGGAGMILRWQGPGVAKAVIPASALTRGGTVNRSDINSDGRVDGGDLGLLLAAWGTANAAADIDQSGTVDGADLGTLLSAWTG
;
A
#
# COMPACT_ATOMS: atom_id res chain seq x y z
N MET A 1 27.47 32.21 0.58
CA MET A 1 26.76 33.28 -0.16
C MET A 1 25.53 32.61 -0.73
N PRO A 2 24.31 33.10 -0.49
CA PRO A 2 23.16 32.53 -1.13
C PRO A 2 23.22 32.75 -2.64
N LEU A 3 23.01 31.70 -3.43
CA LEU A 3 22.85 31.79 -4.88
C LEU A 3 21.61 32.65 -5.19
N PRO A 4 21.65 33.50 -6.23
CA PRO A 4 20.48 34.31 -6.56
C PRO A 4 19.28 33.47 -6.93
N THR A 5 18.11 33.93 -6.53
CA THR A 5 16.79 33.30 -6.82
C THR A 5 16.55 33.01 -8.31
N THR A 6 17.24 33.69 -9.21
CA THR A 6 17.27 33.43 -10.65
C THR A 6 17.92 32.10 -11.04
N LEU A 7 18.87 31.59 -10.23
CA LEU A 7 19.54 30.30 -10.54
C LEU A 7 18.64 29.11 -10.16
N ALA A 8 17.88 29.23 -9.06
CA ALA A 8 16.89 28.21 -8.66
C ALA A 8 15.72 28.10 -9.69
N ALA A 9 15.26 29.27 -10.19
CA ALA A 9 14.24 29.29 -11.23
C ALA A 9 14.78 28.81 -12.61
N MET A 10 16.05 29.04 -12.91
CA MET A 10 16.72 28.51 -14.10
C MET A 10 16.95 26.99 -13.98
N VAL A 11 17.28 26.48 -12.82
CA VAL A 11 17.44 25.03 -12.59
C VAL A 11 16.08 24.34 -12.68
N LEU A 12 15.04 24.89 -12.07
CA LEU A 12 13.67 24.37 -12.21
C LEU A 12 13.15 24.45 -13.66
N GLY A 13 13.43 25.53 -14.39
CA GLY A 13 13.03 25.68 -15.80
C GLY A 13 13.84 24.82 -16.77
N GLN A 14 15.01 24.32 -16.37
CA GLN A 14 15.82 23.38 -17.17
C GLN A 14 15.61 21.92 -16.76
N LEU A 15 15.02 21.64 -15.59
CA LEU A 15 14.71 20.29 -15.11
C LEU A 15 13.37 19.73 -15.65
N THR A 16 12.43 20.61 -16.00
CA THR A 16 11.12 20.19 -16.53
C THR A 16 11.16 19.37 -17.84
N PRO A 17 12.17 19.48 -18.72
CA PRO A 17 12.29 18.58 -19.87
C PRO A 17 12.82 17.18 -19.53
N TRP A 18 13.45 17.00 -18.37
CA TRP A 18 14.11 15.75 -17.96
C TRP A 18 13.23 14.86 -17.06
N LEU A 19 12.29 15.46 -16.36
CA LEU A 19 11.24 14.73 -15.66
C LEU A 19 10.17 14.42 -16.70
N GLY A 20 9.94 13.15 -17.02
CA GLY A 20 8.89 12.76 -17.96
C GLY A 20 7.61 13.52 -17.64
N GLN A 21 7.10 14.31 -18.61
CA GLN A 21 5.85 15.04 -18.39
C GLN A 21 4.75 14.02 -18.07
N PRO A 22 3.90 14.27 -17.06
CA PRO A 22 2.77 13.42 -16.80
C PRO A 22 1.94 13.30 -18.06
N VAL A 23 1.67 12.08 -18.50
CA VAL A 23 0.82 11.79 -19.65
C VAL A 23 -0.41 11.03 -19.18
N PRO A 24 -1.57 11.22 -19.82
CA PRO A 24 -2.71 10.37 -19.54
C PRO A 24 -2.32 8.90 -19.68
N SER A 25 -2.84 8.06 -18.79
CA SER A 25 -2.61 6.62 -18.88
C SER A 25 -2.90 6.09 -20.28
N PRO A 26 -2.00 5.28 -20.88
CA PRO A 26 -2.32 4.56 -22.10
C PRO A 26 -3.31 3.42 -21.84
N ILE A 27 -3.46 2.97 -20.59
CA ILE A 27 -4.45 1.99 -20.17
C ILE A 27 -5.70 2.76 -19.80
N VAL A 28 -6.79 2.55 -20.53
CA VAL A 28 -8.06 3.25 -20.33
C VAL A 28 -9.18 2.25 -20.08
N ARG A 29 -10.16 2.64 -19.26
CA ARG A 29 -11.34 1.82 -19.02
C ARG A 29 -12.18 1.72 -20.28
N GLU A 30 -12.74 0.52 -20.52
CA GLU A 30 -13.73 0.25 -21.54
C GLU A 30 -15.09 0.01 -20.86
N ASP A 31 -16.13 0.61 -21.40
CA ASP A 31 -17.50 0.46 -20.86
C ASP A 31 -18.12 -0.85 -21.33
N VAL A 32 -17.64 -1.94 -20.75
CA VAL A 32 -18.16 -3.29 -20.99
C VAL A 32 -18.74 -3.82 -19.68
N GLN A 33 -19.97 -4.28 -19.74
CA GLN A 33 -20.65 -4.83 -18.57
C GLN A 33 -20.11 -6.23 -18.25
N LEU A 34 -19.46 -6.35 -17.11
CA LEU A 34 -19.02 -7.62 -16.56
C LEU A 34 -20.16 -8.34 -15.82
N ALA A 35 -20.03 -9.66 -15.66
CA ALA A 35 -20.90 -10.42 -14.77
C ALA A 35 -20.87 -9.82 -13.34
N PRO A 36 -22.01 -9.81 -12.62
CA PRO A 36 -22.09 -9.18 -11.30
C PRO A 36 -20.99 -9.62 -10.33
N ALA A 37 -20.58 -10.89 -10.39
CA ALA A 37 -19.51 -11.43 -9.54
C ALA A 37 -18.12 -10.78 -9.79
N LEU A 38 -17.89 -10.18 -10.95
CA LEU A 38 -16.63 -9.52 -11.31
C LEU A 38 -16.74 -7.99 -11.28
N ALA A 39 -17.95 -7.45 -11.37
CA ALA A 39 -18.17 -6.01 -11.58
C ALA A 39 -17.63 -5.12 -10.44
N GLU A 40 -17.50 -5.67 -9.22
CA GLU A 40 -16.96 -4.96 -8.07
C GLU A 40 -15.42 -5.05 -7.95
N ALA A 41 -14.82 -6.09 -8.53
CA ALA A 41 -13.38 -6.36 -8.42
C ALA A 41 -12.59 -6.00 -9.69
N ALA A 42 -13.20 -6.04 -10.88
CA ALA A 42 -12.52 -5.96 -12.15
C ALA A 42 -13.05 -4.82 -13.05
N SER A 43 -12.15 -4.21 -13.80
CA SER A 43 -12.43 -3.27 -14.88
C SER A 43 -11.98 -3.87 -16.22
N VAL A 44 -12.80 -3.78 -17.26
CA VAL A 44 -12.33 -4.02 -18.62
C VAL A 44 -11.49 -2.81 -19.05
N VAL A 45 -10.33 -3.09 -19.58
CA VAL A 45 -9.41 -2.04 -20.04
C VAL A 45 -8.92 -2.33 -21.46
N ARG A 46 -8.52 -1.28 -22.15
CA ARG A 46 -7.83 -1.36 -23.45
C ARG A 46 -6.66 -0.39 -23.48
N ILE A 47 -5.76 -0.62 -24.42
CA ILE A 47 -4.70 0.34 -24.71
C ILE A 47 -5.21 1.39 -25.67
N ASP A 48 -5.10 2.68 -25.30
CA ASP A 48 -5.37 3.79 -26.19
C ASP A 48 -4.18 3.99 -27.15
N PRO A 49 -4.35 3.84 -28.48
CA PRO A 49 -3.22 3.88 -29.40
C PRO A 49 -2.47 5.21 -29.44
N ALA A 50 -3.18 6.33 -29.25
CA ALA A 50 -2.59 7.67 -29.31
C ALA A 50 -1.79 7.97 -28.03
N ALA A 51 -2.37 7.68 -26.86
CA ALA A 51 -1.67 7.80 -25.57
C ALA A 51 -0.46 6.83 -25.50
N TRP A 52 -0.63 5.61 -26.03
CA TRP A 52 0.46 4.65 -26.10
C TRP A 52 1.61 5.10 -26.99
N ALA A 53 1.32 5.64 -28.20
CA ALA A 53 2.35 6.18 -29.08
C ALA A 53 3.15 7.31 -28.42
N ALA A 54 2.49 8.16 -27.62
CA ALA A 54 3.14 9.19 -26.83
C ALA A 54 3.97 8.61 -25.68
N ALA A 55 3.44 7.61 -24.96
CA ALA A 55 4.12 6.95 -23.86
C ALA A 55 5.39 6.20 -24.28
N ARG A 56 5.46 5.69 -25.50
CA ARG A 56 6.64 4.96 -26.01
C ARG A 56 7.88 5.82 -26.29
N ALA A 57 7.73 7.15 -26.27
CA ALA A 57 8.79 8.07 -26.72
C ALA A 57 9.98 8.19 -25.74
N GLY A 58 9.89 7.69 -24.52
CA GLY A 58 10.94 7.80 -23.50
C GLY A 58 11.05 6.56 -22.61
N ASP A 59 12.15 6.46 -21.89
CA ASP A 59 12.40 5.35 -20.98
C ASP A 59 11.70 5.56 -19.62
N LEU A 60 11.62 6.80 -19.14
CA LEU A 60 10.88 7.16 -17.94
C LEU A 60 9.45 7.62 -18.32
N GLN A 61 8.46 7.02 -17.71
CA GLN A 61 7.04 7.25 -17.97
C GLN A 61 6.31 7.68 -16.69
N ARG A 62 5.40 8.62 -16.81
CA ARG A 62 4.51 9.03 -15.71
C ARG A 62 3.07 8.97 -16.20
N TRP A 63 2.38 7.88 -15.88
CA TRP A 63 1.01 7.62 -16.31
C TRP A 63 0.02 8.07 -15.25
N GLN A 64 -0.88 8.98 -15.61
CA GLN A 64 -1.91 9.47 -14.70
C GLN A 64 -3.23 8.73 -14.87
N GLY A 65 -3.84 8.36 -13.75
CA GLY A 65 -5.18 7.80 -13.71
C GLY A 65 -5.29 6.39 -14.26
N VAL A 66 -4.29 5.51 -14.08
CA VAL A 66 -4.35 4.10 -14.49
C VAL A 66 -5.51 3.39 -13.76
N PRO A 67 -6.52 2.85 -14.47
CA PRO A 67 -7.70 2.25 -13.85
C PRO A 67 -7.41 0.80 -13.43
N VAL A 68 -6.92 0.58 -12.21
CA VAL A 68 -6.51 -0.73 -11.71
C VAL A 68 -7.66 -1.60 -11.18
N ALA A 69 -8.78 -0.99 -10.81
CA ALA A 69 -10.02 -1.67 -10.41
C ALA A 69 -11.21 -0.69 -10.47
N PRO A 70 -12.47 -1.14 -10.31
CA PRO A 70 -13.63 -0.25 -10.25
C PRO A 70 -13.47 0.83 -9.18
N GLY A 71 -13.56 2.10 -9.59
CA GLY A 71 -13.40 3.25 -8.70
C GLY A 71 -11.97 3.51 -8.20
N VAL A 72 -10.97 2.72 -8.60
CA VAL A 72 -9.57 2.86 -8.19
C VAL A 72 -8.72 3.23 -9.40
N ASN A 73 -8.19 4.44 -9.38
CA ASN A 73 -7.20 4.91 -10.35
C ASN A 73 -5.90 5.24 -9.62
N LEU A 74 -4.77 4.88 -10.21
CA LEU A 74 -3.44 5.12 -9.64
C LEU A 74 -2.58 5.90 -10.64
N ASP A 75 -1.73 6.76 -10.13
CA ASP A 75 -0.69 7.41 -10.92
C ASP A 75 0.58 6.58 -10.77
N LEU A 76 1.22 6.23 -11.89
CA LEU A 76 2.40 5.38 -11.91
C LEU A 76 3.59 6.12 -12.47
N THR A 77 4.74 5.99 -11.81
CA THR A 77 6.05 6.32 -12.37
C THR A 77 6.76 5.02 -12.72
N LEU A 78 7.06 4.87 -14.00
CA LEU A 78 7.52 3.62 -14.59
C LEU A 78 8.79 3.86 -15.40
N THR A 79 9.71 2.90 -15.37
CA THR A 79 10.89 2.88 -16.23
C THR A 79 10.86 1.67 -17.15
N ARG A 80 11.24 1.87 -18.38
CA ARG A 80 11.35 0.79 -19.36
C ARG A 80 12.46 -0.18 -18.97
N VAL A 81 12.14 -1.47 -19.04
CA VAL A 81 13.10 -2.56 -18.81
C VAL A 81 13.20 -3.44 -20.04
N LYS A 82 14.38 -4.03 -20.25
CA LYS A 82 14.64 -4.99 -21.32
C LYS A 82 14.80 -6.37 -20.69
N PRO A 83 13.86 -7.29 -20.89
CA PRO A 83 13.97 -8.67 -20.39
C PRO A 83 15.07 -9.47 -21.07
N PHE A 84 15.33 -9.18 -22.34
CA PHE A 84 16.46 -9.75 -23.09
C PHE A 84 17.68 -8.85 -22.98
N THR A 85 18.87 -9.46 -22.85
CA THR A 85 20.14 -8.73 -22.97
C THR A 85 20.35 -8.20 -24.39
N ASP A 86 21.21 -7.20 -24.57
CA ASP A 86 21.44 -6.62 -25.91
C ASP A 86 22.10 -7.61 -26.89
N ASP A 87 22.76 -8.64 -26.36
CA ASP A 87 23.41 -9.74 -27.09
C ASP A 87 22.60 -11.04 -27.14
N ALA A 88 21.33 -10.98 -26.71
CA ALA A 88 20.47 -12.15 -26.62
C ALA A 88 20.32 -12.87 -27.98
N THR A 89 20.39 -14.18 -27.92
CA THR A 89 20.12 -15.06 -29.08
C THR A 89 18.82 -15.80 -28.84
N ILE A 90 17.90 -15.71 -29.79
CA ILE A 90 16.60 -16.41 -29.77
C ILE A 90 16.55 -17.36 -30.93
N VAL A 91 16.25 -18.63 -30.67
CA VAL A 91 16.24 -19.65 -31.70
C VAL A 91 14.99 -20.52 -31.67
N ASP A 92 14.55 -20.92 -32.84
CA ASP A 92 13.60 -22.01 -33.09
C ASP A 92 14.37 -23.29 -33.33
N ALA A 93 14.27 -24.26 -32.44
CA ALA A 93 14.83 -25.59 -32.62
C ALA A 93 13.85 -26.44 -33.45
N GLN A 94 14.24 -26.71 -34.68
CA GLN A 94 13.51 -27.55 -35.64
C GLN A 94 14.09 -28.98 -35.66
N GLY A 95 14.53 -29.44 -34.47
CA GLY A 95 15.17 -30.71 -34.24
C GLY A 95 16.46 -30.55 -33.42
N PRO A 96 17.05 -31.67 -32.93
CA PRO A 96 18.19 -31.63 -32.01
C PRO A 96 19.46 -30.94 -32.50
N LYS A 97 19.56 -30.72 -33.81
CA LYS A 97 20.77 -30.16 -34.49
C LYS A 97 20.46 -28.96 -35.39
N LEU A 98 19.23 -28.54 -35.49
CA LEU A 98 18.84 -27.44 -36.37
C LEU A 98 18.20 -26.33 -35.54
N GLU A 99 18.88 -25.21 -35.48
CA GLU A 99 18.39 -23.98 -34.86
C GLU A 99 18.28 -22.88 -35.91
N VAL A 100 17.15 -22.17 -35.90
CA VAL A 100 16.90 -21.04 -36.78
C VAL A 100 16.74 -19.80 -35.91
N ALA A 101 17.54 -18.78 -36.17
CA ALA A 101 17.44 -17.53 -35.40
C ALA A 101 16.07 -16.85 -35.61
N ILE A 102 15.50 -16.35 -34.54
CA ILE A 102 14.23 -15.60 -34.50
C ILE A 102 14.55 -14.17 -34.11
N GLU A 103 13.90 -13.21 -34.77
CA GLU A 103 13.92 -11.81 -34.36
C GLU A 103 13.01 -11.61 -33.13
N ALA A 104 13.52 -10.92 -32.10
CA ALA A 104 12.73 -10.60 -30.92
C ALA A 104 11.54 -9.70 -31.27
N PRO A 105 10.31 -10.05 -30.91
CA PRO A 105 9.16 -9.18 -31.10
C PRO A 105 9.26 -7.95 -30.19
N THR A 106 8.57 -6.87 -30.59
CA THR A 106 8.45 -5.69 -29.74
C THR A 106 7.54 -5.99 -28.56
N VAL A 107 8.11 -5.94 -27.37
CA VAL A 107 7.40 -5.99 -26.08
C VAL A 107 7.88 -4.82 -25.25
N ASP A 108 6.95 -3.97 -24.83
CA ASP A 108 7.25 -2.82 -24.00
C ASP A 108 7.01 -3.19 -22.54
N CYS A 109 8.08 -3.45 -21.80
CA CYS A 109 8.04 -3.78 -20.38
C CYS A 109 8.46 -2.57 -19.54
N PHE A 110 7.74 -2.34 -18.46
CA PHE A 110 7.98 -1.23 -17.52
C PHE A 110 7.91 -1.74 -16.10
N MET A 111 8.78 -1.22 -15.24
CA MET A 111 8.73 -1.43 -13.80
C MET A 111 8.78 -0.09 -13.07
N GLY A 112 8.23 -0.02 -11.86
CA GLY A 112 8.24 1.20 -11.07
C GLY A 112 7.32 1.15 -9.87
N SER A 113 6.73 2.30 -9.52
CA SER A 113 5.92 2.46 -8.30
C SER A 113 4.68 3.32 -8.53
N VAL A 114 3.80 3.31 -7.54
CA VAL A 114 2.65 4.20 -7.47
C VAL A 114 3.08 5.52 -6.86
N ASP A 115 2.74 6.61 -7.53
CA ASP A 115 3.07 7.95 -7.07
C ASP A 115 2.43 8.22 -5.70
N GLY A 116 3.27 8.64 -4.76
CA GLY A 116 2.81 8.97 -3.43
C GLY A 116 2.61 7.78 -2.48
N GLU A 117 3.04 6.58 -2.85
CA GLU A 117 2.88 5.39 -2.03
C GLU A 117 4.22 4.64 -1.84
N PRO A 118 4.98 4.96 -0.78
CA PRO A 118 6.23 4.26 -0.47
C PRO A 118 6.02 2.75 -0.31
N GLY A 119 6.95 1.97 -0.86
CA GLY A 119 6.89 0.51 -0.85
C GLY A 119 5.92 -0.10 -1.86
N SER A 120 5.21 0.74 -2.65
CA SER A 120 4.42 0.25 -3.78
C SER A 120 5.32 -0.21 -4.92
N ARG A 121 4.79 -1.10 -5.76
CA ARG A 121 5.51 -1.66 -6.91
C ARG A 121 4.57 -1.82 -8.09
N ALA A 122 5.09 -1.69 -9.30
CA ALA A 122 4.34 -1.90 -10.52
C ALA A 122 5.21 -2.56 -11.58
N TYR A 123 4.66 -3.54 -12.26
CA TYR A 123 5.19 -4.10 -13.49
C TYR A 123 4.07 -4.12 -14.53
N ILE A 124 4.31 -3.55 -15.71
CA ILE A 124 3.35 -3.51 -16.83
C ILE A 124 4.09 -3.89 -18.10
N ALA A 125 3.55 -4.87 -18.83
CA ALA A 125 4.04 -5.28 -20.13
C ALA A 125 2.93 -5.19 -21.18
N ILE A 126 3.25 -4.57 -22.31
CA ILE A 126 2.32 -4.33 -23.41
C ILE A 126 2.92 -4.88 -24.69
N SER A 127 2.20 -5.80 -25.33
CA SER A 127 2.56 -6.38 -26.63
C SER A 127 1.33 -6.50 -27.52
N GLN A 128 1.55 -6.82 -28.80
CA GLN A 128 0.44 -7.14 -29.72
C GLN A 128 -0.26 -8.46 -29.41
N PHE A 129 0.32 -9.29 -28.53
CA PHE A 129 -0.17 -10.62 -28.17
C PHE A 129 -0.89 -10.66 -26.83
N GLY A 130 -0.93 -9.54 -26.10
CA GLY A 130 -1.58 -9.41 -24.81
C GLY A 130 -0.91 -8.37 -23.92
N HIS A 131 -1.62 -8.00 -22.86
CA HIS A 131 -1.19 -7.02 -21.87
C HIS A 131 -1.22 -7.67 -20.51
N TYR A 132 -0.10 -7.62 -19.81
CA TYR A 132 0.09 -8.32 -18.54
C TYR A 132 0.82 -7.44 -17.54
N GLY A 133 0.55 -7.62 -16.27
CA GLY A 133 1.24 -6.86 -15.25
C GLY A 133 0.63 -7.04 -13.87
N TYR A 134 1.24 -6.37 -12.90
CA TYR A 134 0.69 -6.25 -11.55
C TYR A 134 1.07 -4.91 -10.92
N VAL A 135 0.25 -4.48 -9.97
CA VAL A 135 0.54 -3.32 -9.11
C VAL A 135 0.28 -3.72 -7.67
N LEU A 136 1.28 -3.53 -6.82
CA LEU A 136 1.17 -3.71 -5.36
C LEU A 136 1.09 -2.33 -4.72
N ALA A 137 -0.05 -2.03 -4.11
CA ALA A 137 -0.30 -0.74 -3.49
C ALA A 137 -1.32 -0.86 -2.35
N LYS A 138 -1.10 -0.16 -1.24
CA LYS A 138 -2.03 -0.14 -0.08
C LYS A 138 -2.35 -1.53 0.47
N GLY A 139 -1.37 -2.43 0.46
CA GLY A 139 -1.55 -3.82 0.88
C GLY A 139 -2.44 -4.65 -0.06
N ARG A 140 -2.72 -4.17 -1.28
CA ARG A 140 -3.54 -4.85 -2.30
C ARG A 140 -2.70 -5.23 -3.50
N THR A 141 -3.08 -6.33 -4.16
CA THR A 141 -2.48 -6.79 -5.42
C THR A 141 -3.49 -6.61 -6.55
N PHE A 142 -3.15 -5.77 -7.52
CA PHE A 142 -3.93 -5.60 -8.74
C PHE A 142 -3.24 -6.31 -9.89
N ILE A 143 -3.99 -7.05 -10.69
CA ILE A 143 -3.45 -7.84 -11.81
C ILE A 143 -4.04 -7.35 -13.13
N LEU A 144 -3.17 -7.11 -14.10
CA LEU A 144 -3.51 -6.85 -15.50
C LEU A 144 -3.31 -8.15 -16.28
N SER A 145 -4.35 -8.64 -16.96
CA SER A 145 -4.26 -9.84 -17.76
C SER A 145 -5.20 -9.79 -18.96
N SER A 146 -4.69 -10.23 -20.11
CA SER A 146 -5.47 -10.46 -21.33
C SER A 146 -5.97 -11.91 -21.43
N GLY A 147 -5.69 -12.75 -20.43
CA GLY A 147 -5.98 -14.19 -20.49
C GLY A 147 -5.06 -14.94 -21.45
N ASP A 148 -5.43 -16.18 -21.78
CA ASP A 148 -4.62 -17.07 -22.60
C ASP A 148 -4.50 -16.57 -24.04
N PHE A 149 -3.38 -16.86 -24.66
CA PHE A 149 -3.13 -16.51 -26.05
C PHE A 149 -4.24 -17.06 -26.98
N GLY A 150 -4.79 -16.19 -27.81
CA GLY A 150 -5.84 -16.55 -28.75
C GLY A 150 -7.24 -16.73 -28.16
N SER A 151 -7.43 -16.53 -26.86
CA SER A 151 -8.73 -16.65 -26.18
C SER A 151 -9.75 -15.57 -26.58
N ASN A 152 -9.28 -14.44 -27.15
CA ASN A 152 -10.10 -13.26 -27.47
C ASN A 152 -10.91 -12.70 -26.28
N LEU A 153 -10.42 -12.91 -25.08
CA LEU A 153 -11.01 -12.36 -23.86
C LEU A 153 -10.69 -10.87 -23.75
N PRO A 154 -11.55 -10.06 -23.11
CA PRO A 154 -11.24 -8.66 -22.84
C PRO A 154 -10.09 -8.58 -21.85
N THR A 155 -9.19 -7.62 -21.99
CA THR A 155 -8.18 -7.36 -20.99
C THR A 155 -8.82 -6.86 -19.70
N LEU A 156 -8.51 -7.48 -18.58
CA LEU A 156 -8.98 -7.07 -17.26
C LEU A 156 -7.84 -6.46 -16.44
N PHE A 157 -8.19 -5.41 -15.68
CA PHE A 157 -7.39 -4.96 -14.55
C PHE A 157 -8.25 -5.12 -13.30
N TYR A 158 -7.79 -5.91 -12.34
CA TYR A 158 -8.62 -6.32 -11.22
C TYR A 158 -7.85 -6.42 -9.90
N ASP A 159 -8.57 -6.26 -8.80
CA ASP A 159 -8.09 -6.50 -7.45
C ASP A 159 -8.20 -7.97 -7.11
N LEU A 160 -7.05 -8.63 -6.93
CA LEU A 160 -6.99 -10.05 -6.61
C LEU A 160 -7.71 -10.35 -5.27
N GLY A 161 -7.53 -9.50 -4.26
CA GLY A 161 -8.14 -9.67 -2.94
C GLY A 161 -9.65 -9.44 -2.91
N ALA A 162 -10.20 -8.70 -3.88
CA ALA A 162 -11.63 -8.43 -3.98
C ALA A 162 -12.40 -9.47 -4.79
N LEU A 163 -11.73 -10.42 -5.44
CA LEU A 163 -12.41 -11.48 -6.19
C LEU A 163 -13.20 -12.42 -5.25
N PRO A 164 -14.42 -12.80 -5.64
CA PRO A 164 -15.18 -13.81 -4.90
C PRO A 164 -14.43 -15.15 -4.80
N PRO A 165 -14.60 -15.89 -3.70
CA PRO A 165 -14.07 -17.25 -3.59
C PRO A 165 -14.48 -18.13 -4.78
N GLY A 166 -13.56 -18.92 -5.31
CA GLY A 166 -13.77 -19.79 -6.48
C GLY A 166 -13.54 -19.12 -7.84
N LEU A 167 -13.36 -17.79 -7.89
CA LEU A 167 -12.88 -17.09 -9.07
C LEU A 167 -11.37 -16.79 -9.00
N VAL A 168 -10.75 -17.02 -7.87
CA VAL A 168 -9.32 -16.92 -7.67
C VAL A 168 -8.68 -18.24 -8.07
N PRO A 169 -7.64 -18.23 -8.89
CA PRO A 169 -6.86 -19.44 -9.16
C PRO A 169 -6.36 -20.07 -7.86
N ASN A 170 -6.54 -21.36 -7.72
CA ASN A 170 -6.10 -22.13 -6.55
C ASN A 170 -5.15 -23.25 -7.00
N PRO A 171 -3.93 -22.92 -7.43
CA PRO A 171 -2.97 -23.91 -7.88
C PRO A 171 -2.58 -24.82 -6.72
N THR A 172 -2.48 -26.12 -7.03
CA THR A 172 -2.18 -27.17 -6.04
C THR A 172 -0.75 -27.69 -6.16
N PHE A 173 0.10 -27.01 -6.92
CA PHE A 173 1.45 -27.45 -7.16
C PHE A 173 2.31 -27.37 -5.90
N THR A 174 3.28 -28.28 -5.82
CA THR A 174 4.37 -28.23 -4.86
C THR A 174 5.70 -28.28 -5.60
N CYS A 175 6.69 -27.56 -5.08
CA CYS A 175 8.03 -27.53 -5.64
C CYS A 175 8.97 -28.43 -4.83
N SER A 176 10.11 -28.79 -5.42
CA SER A 176 11.16 -29.54 -4.75
C SER A 176 12.51 -28.83 -4.93
N GLU A 177 13.24 -28.69 -3.84
CA GLU A 177 14.61 -28.20 -3.89
C GLU A 177 15.61 -29.38 -3.88
N LEU A 178 16.62 -29.33 -4.69
CA LEU A 178 17.67 -30.34 -4.77
C LEU A 178 18.99 -29.78 -4.23
N HIS A 179 19.71 -30.61 -3.47
CA HIS A 179 20.99 -30.21 -2.90
C HIS A 179 22.13 -30.74 -3.75
N VAL A 180 23.11 -29.89 -4.04
CA VAL A 180 24.35 -30.30 -4.70
C VAL A 180 25.12 -31.23 -3.76
N PRO A 181 25.53 -32.43 -4.22
CA PRO A 181 26.28 -33.37 -3.37
C PRO A 181 27.54 -32.74 -2.77
N GLY A 182 27.64 -32.74 -1.44
CA GLY A 182 28.78 -32.17 -0.71
C GLY A 182 28.78 -30.65 -0.55
N ALA A 183 27.76 -29.94 -1.01
CA ALA A 183 27.62 -28.51 -0.79
C ALA A 183 27.35 -28.17 0.69
N LYS A 184 27.70 -26.95 1.07
CA LYS A 184 27.36 -26.40 2.40
C LYS A 184 25.84 -26.26 2.51
N PRO A 185 25.23 -26.63 3.64
CA PRO A 185 23.80 -26.38 3.86
C PRO A 185 23.45 -24.90 3.68
N PRO A 186 22.24 -24.61 3.18
CA PRO A 186 21.77 -23.23 3.05
C PRO A 186 21.65 -22.55 4.40
N MET A 187 21.62 -21.23 4.43
CA MET A 187 21.30 -20.48 5.63
C MET A 187 19.81 -20.68 5.96
N THR A 188 19.55 -21.27 7.12
CA THR A 188 18.18 -21.47 7.63
C THR A 188 17.91 -20.68 8.91
N SER A 189 18.88 -19.88 9.40
CA SER A 189 18.64 -19.00 10.55
C SER A 189 17.83 -17.77 10.12
N ALA A 190 16.71 -17.54 10.78
CA ALA A 190 15.86 -16.37 10.56
C ALA A 190 16.50 -15.11 11.15
N SER A 191 17.47 -14.52 10.47
CA SER A 191 17.98 -13.19 10.78
C SER A 191 17.62 -12.25 9.64
N GLU A 192 16.86 -11.20 9.94
CA GLU A 192 16.61 -10.14 8.99
C GLU A 192 17.89 -9.29 8.82
N GLY A 193 18.44 -9.28 7.61
CA GLY A 193 19.54 -8.40 7.23
C GLY A 193 19.02 -7.05 6.74
N SER A 194 19.82 -6.02 6.90
CA SER A 194 19.54 -4.72 6.30
C SER A 194 19.78 -4.78 4.79
N LEU A 195 18.81 -4.35 3.99
CA LEU A 195 18.90 -4.23 2.53
C LEU A 195 19.75 -3.01 2.10
N ALA A 196 20.11 -2.14 3.03
CA ALA A 196 20.87 -0.93 2.75
C ALA A 196 22.29 -1.28 2.26
N GLY A 197 22.58 -0.97 1.00
CA GLY A 197 23.91 -1.12 0.40
C GLY A 197 24.13 -2.44 -0.35
N SER A 198 23.07 -3.14 -0.77
CA SER A 198 23.20 -4.30 -1.68
C SER A 198 23.87 -3.87 -2.98
N PRO A 199 24.99 -4.51 -3.38
CA PRO A 199 25.59 -4.21 -4.67
C PRO A 199 24.64 -4.57 -5.82
N CYS A 200 24.60 -3.74 -6.84
CA CYS A 200 23.89 -4.09 -8.08
C CYS A 200 24.57 -5.28 -8.75
N ARG A 201 23.79 -6.22 -9.27
CA ARG A 201 24.29 -7.42 -9.96
C ARG A 201 23.48 -7.69 -11.20
N GLN A 202 24.09 -8.42 -12.14
CA GLN A 202 23.37 -8.99 -13.28
C GLN A 202 23.60 -10.49 -13.33
N VAL A 203 22.54 -11.24 -13.53
CA VAL A 203 22.54 -12.68 -13.78
C VAL A 203 21.99 -12.90 -15.19
N ARG A 204 22.80 -13.47 -16.09
CA ARG A 204 22.33 -13.88 -17.40
C ARG A 204 21.74 -15.27 -17.30
N ILE A 205 20.52 -15.40 -17.81
CA ILE A 205 19.79 -16.65 -17.79
C ILE A 205 19.53 -17.16 -19.19
N ALA A 206 19.88 -18.41 -19.43
CA ALA A 206 19.49 -19.11 -20.64
C ALA A 206 18.15 -19.80 -20.39
N VAL A 207 17.17 -19.56 -21.24
CA VAL A 207 15.84 -20.14 -21.15
C VAL A 207 15.66 -21.22 -22.18
N GLU A 208 15.34 -22.44 -21.75
CA GLU A 208 14.94 -23.57 -22.56
C GLU A 208 13.44 -23.78 -22.49
N THR A 209 12.81 -24.34 -23.52
CA THR A 209 11.39 -24.71 -23.51
C THR A 209 11.17 -26.13 -23.99
N ASP A 210 9.95 -26.68 -23.87
CA ASP A 210 9.49 -27.86 -24.58
C ASP A 210 8.59 -27.50 -25.77
N HIS A 211 8.28 -28.49 -26.58
CA HIS A 211 7.35 -28.35 -27.69
C HIS A 211 5.95 -27.95 -27.19
N GLU A 212 5.52 -28.47 -26.04
CA GLU A 212 4.23 -28.19 -25.44
C GLU A 212 4.10 -26.74 -24.98
N TYR A 213 5.18 -26.11 -24.49
CA TYR A 213 5.20 -24.68 -24.21
C TYR A 213 4.83 -23.87 -25.46
N LEU A 214 5.46 -24.18 -26.60
CA LEU A 214 5.16 -23.47 -27.83
C LEU A 214 3.80 -23.86 -28.42
N GLN A 215 3.52 -25.15 -28.52
CA GLN A 215 2.34 -25.65 -29.24
C GLN A 215 1.05 -25.48 -28.45
N SER A 216 1.07 -25.86 -27.16
CA SER A 216 -0.15 -25.88 -26.36
C SER A 216 -0.53 -24.48 -25.86
N LEU A 217 0.45 -23.65 -25.51
CA LEU A 217 0.17 -22.32 -24.94
C LEU A 217 0.07 -21.24 -26.01
N PHE A 218 0.78 -21.36 -27.14
CA PHE A 218 0.86 -20.31 -28.14
C PHE A 218 0.49 -20.78 -29.57
N GLY A 219 -0.11 -21.97 -29.71
CA GLY A 219 -0.57 -22.49 -30.99
C GLY A 219 0.55 -22.64 -32.06
N GLY A 220 1.79 -22.86 -31.64
CA GLY A 220 2.95 -22.93 -32.50
C GLY A 220 3.53 -21.57 -32.92
N SER A 221 3.05 -20.47 -32.39
CA SER A 221 3.57 -19.13 -32.72
C SER A 221 4.85 -18.81 -31.93
N THR A 222 6.01 -18.97 -32.55
CA THR A 222 7.30 -18.61 -31.95
C THR A 222 7.38 -17.16 -31.53
N THR A 223 6.76 -16.27 -32.30
CA THR A 223 6.72 -14.82 -31.98
C THR A 223 5.89 -14.54 -30.71
N ALA A 224 4.73 -15.21 -30.54
CA ALA A 224 3.91 -15.06 -29.35
C ALA A 224 4.60 -15.66 -28.11
N ALA A 225 5.19 -16.85 -28.24
CA ALA A 225 5.93 -17.50 -27.17
C ALA A 225 7.14 -16.65 -26.72
N THR A 226 7.90 -16.09 -27.67
CA THR A 226 9.00 -15.15 -27.36
C THR A 226 8.50 -13.89 -26.65
N ALA A 227 7.37 -13.32 -27.12
CA ALA A 227 6.79 -12.14 -26.48
C ALA A 227 6.36 -12.44 -25.05
N TYR A 228 5.70 -13.56 -24.82
CA TYR A 228 5.29 -13.95 -23.48
C TYR A 228 6.49 -14.27 -22.56
N THR A 229 7.51 -14.94 -23.08
CA THR A 229 8.77 -15.17 -22.32
C THR A 229 9.38 -13.83 -21.87
N ALA A 230 9.37 -12.81 -22.75
CA ALA A 230 9.80 -11.46 -22.37
C ALA A 230 8.93 -10.85 -21.26
N VAL A 231 7.60 -10.98 -21.35
CA VAL A 231 6.67 -10.53 -20.32
C VAL A 231 6.95 -11.21 -18.98
N LEU A 232 7.05 -12.54 -18.99
CA LEU A 232 7.26 -13.35 -17.79
C LEU A 232 8.60 -13.04 -17.13
N MET A 233 9.69 -13.07 -17.91
CA MET A 233 11.02 -12.81 -17.36
C MET A 233 11.24 -11.36 -16.96
N GLY A 234 10.52 -10.41 -17.58
CA GLY A 234 10.50 -9.03 -17.14
C GLY A 234 9.83 -8.86 -15.78
N ALA A 235 8.73 -9.57 -15.52
CA ALA A 235 8.06 -9.60 -14.22
C ALA A 235 8.95 -10.25 -13.14
N VAL A 236 9.59 -11.35 -13.46
CA VAL A 236 10.57 -12.01 -12.58
C VAL A 236 11.74 -11.07 -12.28
N ASN A 237 12.28 -10.40 -13.29
CA ASN A 237 13.36 -9.42 -13.11
C ASN A 237 12.94 -8.29 -12.14
N GLU A 238 11.72 -7.77 -12.22
CA GLU A 238 11.22 -6.74 -11.28
C GLU A 238 11.31 -7.22 -9.82
N LEU A 239 10.91 -8.46 -9.54
CA LEU A 239 11.00 -9.06 -8.20
C LEU A 239 12.42 -9.10 -7.66
N TYR A 240 13.38 -9.49 -8.49
CA TYR A 240 14.79 -9.62 -8.10
C TYR A 240 15.52 -8.29 -8.01
N VAL A 241 15.21 -7.34 -8.88
CA VAL A 241 15.72 -5.97 -8.76
C VAL A 241 15.26 -5.33 -7.47
N THR A 242 13.98 -5.44 -7.17
CA THR A 242 13.40 -4.83 -5.94
C THR A 242 13.92 -5.50 -4.67
N ALA A 243 14.05 -6.84 -4.67
CA ALA A 243 14.45 -7.58 -3.48
C ALA A 243 15.97 -7.59 -3.25
N LEU A 244 16.77 -7.67 -4.32
CA LEU A 244 18.21 -7.99 -4.24
C LEU A 244 19.10 -6.99 -4.98
N ASN A 245 18.54 -5.94 -5.59
CA ASN A 245 19.27 -5.09 -6.52
C ASN A 245 19.99 -5.91 -7.61
N THR A 246 19.38 -7.03 -8.02
CA THR A 246 19.96 -7.97 -8.98
C THR A 246 19.07 -8.10 -10.21
N ARG A 247 19.64 -7.82 -11.37
CA ARG A 247 18.96 -7.94 -12.65
C ARG A 247 19.06 -9.35 -13.20
N ILE A 248 17.95 -9.86 -13.71
CA ILE A 248 17.90 -11.11 -14.46
C ILE A 248 17.65 -10.76 -15.93
N GLY A 249 18.62 -11.05 -16.78
CA GLY A 249 18.53 -10.82 -18.23
C GLY A 249 18.58 -12.12 -19.01
N VAL A 250 17.60 -12.36 -19.90
CA VAL A 250 17.62 -13.51 -20.78
C VAL A 250 18.62 -13.26 -21.92
N ASN A 251 19.70 -14.02 -21.94
CA ASN A 251 20.72 -13.91 -22.99
C ASN A 251 20.61 -15.02 -24.07
N TYR A 252 19.80 -16.05 -23.81
CA TYR A 252 19.49 -17.11 -24.75
C TYR A 252 18.08 -17.63 -24.52
N LEU A 253 17.29 -17.79 -25.59
CA LEU A 253 15.97 -18.41 -25.55
C LEU A 253 15.90 -19.46 -26.67
N ARG A 254 15.53 -20.69 -26.30
CA ARG A 254 15.34 -21.81 -27.24
C ARG A 254 13.91 -22.31 -27.18
N LEU A 255 13.21 -22.19 -28.32
CA LEU A 255 11.85 -22.69 -28.52
C LEU A 255 11.90 -23.95 -29.37
N TRP A 256 11.02 -24.92 -29.10
CA TRP A 256 10.93 -26.15 -29.90
C TRP A 256 9.67 -26.17 -30.75
N SER A 257 9.82 -26.01 -32.07
CA SER A 257 8.68 -26.04 -33.00
C SER A 257 8.33 -27.44 -33.48
N THR A 258 9.19 -28.41 -33.23
CA THR A 258 8.98 -29.83 -33.60
C THR A 258 8.86 -30.70 -32.35
N PRO A 259 8.06 -31.81 -32.42
CA PRO A 259 7.80 -32.66 -31.24
C PRO A 259 8.93 -33.66 -30.95
N ASP A 260 10.06 -33.53 -31.56
CA ASP A 260 11.25 -34.36 -31.36
C ASP A 260 12.27 -33.70 -30.41
N ASP A 261 11.76 -32.88 -29.53
CA ASP A 261 12.53 -32.34 -28.41
C ASP A 261 13.02 -33.47 -27.47
N PRO A 262 14.11 -33.28 -26.73
CA PRO A 262 14.67 -34.33 -25.85
C PRO A 262 13.91 -34.51 -24.54
N TRP A 263 12.81 -33.77 -24.30
CA TRP A 263 12.12 -33.62 -23.02
C TRP A 263 10.98 -34.65 -22.91
N SER A 264 11.20 -35.76 -22.22
CA SER A 264 10.23 -36.86 -22.16
C SER A 264 9.95 -37.43 -20.78
N ALA A 265 10.60 -36.90 -19.73
CA ALA A 265 10.35 -37.37 -18.38
C ALA A 265 8.95 -36.92 -17.88
N THR A 266 8.40 -37.63 -16.88
CA THR A 266 7.03 -37.48 -16.42
C THR A 266 6.93 -36.79 -15.04
N SER A 267 8.04 -36.27 -14.54
CA SER A 267 8.09 -35.49 -13.29
C SER A 267 9.16 -34.41 -13.38
N THR A 268 8.98 -33.34 -12.65
CA THR A 268 9.93 -32.21 -12.63
C THR A 268 11.34 -32.62 -12.24
N GLY A 269 11.50 -33.45 -11.19
CA GLY A 269 12.83 -33.89 -10.73
C GLY A 269 13.56 -34.77 -11.74
N SER A 270 12.85 -35.64 -12.48
CA SER A 270 13.43 -36.45 -13.57
C SER A 270 13.79 -35.57 -14.74
N GLU A 271 12.92 -34.64 -15.13
CA GLU A 271 13.14 -33.73 -16.25
C GLU A 271 14.30 -32.77 -16.03
N LEU A 272 14.44 -32.24 -14.81
CA LEU A 272 15.60 -31.41 -14.46
C LEU A 272 16.92 -32.16 -14.64
N GLY A 273 16.94 -33.47 -14.36
CA GLY A 273 18.09 -34.34 -14.60
C GLY A 273 18.37 -34.51 -16.09
N VAL A 274 17.34 -34.72 -16.92
CA VAL A 274 17.44 -34.79 -18.38
C VAL A 274 17.95 -33.46 -18.94
N PHE A 275 17.37 -32.36 -18.52
CA PHE A 275 17.71 -31.00 -18.92
C PHE A 275 19.20 -30.70 -18.63
N ARG A 276 19.63 -30.92 -17.40
CA ARG A 276 21.02 -30.71 -16.98
C ARG A 276 21.98 -31.56 -17.85
N ASN A 277 21.67 -32.84 -18.02
CA ASN A 277 22.58 -33.74 -18.77
C ASN A 277 22.65 -33.37 -20.27
N TYR A 278 21.52 -33.00 -20.87
CA TYR A 278 21.47 -32.53 -22.25
C TYR A 278 22.29 -31.27 -22.44
N TRP A 279 22.13 -30.29 -21.54
CA TRP A 279 22.86 -29.03 -21.62
C TRP A 279 24.35 -29.19 -21.37
N ALA A 280 24.74 -30.05 -20.44
CA ALA A 280 26.17 -30.39 -20.26
C ALA A 280 26.81 -31.01 -21.49
N ALA A 281 26.05 -31.82 -22.22
CA ALA A 281 26.55 -32.50 -23.43
C ALA A 281 26.55 -31.62 -24.69
N ASN A 282 25.55 -30.71 -24.82
CA ASN A 282 25.29 -30.04 -26.10
C ASN A 282 25.40 -28.51 -26.02
N MET A 283 25.18 -27.89 -24.83
CA MET A 283 25.05 -26.44 -24.65
C MET A 283 26.12 -25.85 -23.72
N GLY A 284 27.21 -26.59 -23.47
CA GLY A 284 28.25 -26.16 -22.51
C GLY A 284 29.00 -24.88 -22.91
N SER A 285 28.96 -24.49 -24.18
CA SER A 285 29.55 -23.24 -24.68
C SER A 285 28.63 -22.02 -24.58
N GLN A 286 27.34 -22.21 -24.27
CA GLN A 286 26.38 -21.10 -24.14
C GLN A 286 26.69 -20.31 -22.85
N PRO A 287 27.09 -19.04 -22.97
CA PRO A 287 27.38 -18.22 -21.78
C PRO A 287 26.12 -18.02 -20.91
N ARG A 288 26.23 -18.27 -19.63
CA ARG A 288 25.15 -18.08 -18.68
C ARG A 288 25.63 -18.18 -17.22
N GLU A 289 24.93 -17.60 -16.29
CA GLU A 289 25.04 -17.85 -14.85
C GLU A 289 24.01 -18.88 -14.37
N LEU A 290 22.85 -18.99 -15.09
CA LEU A 290 21.80 -20.00 -14.88
C LEU A 290 21.22 -20.48 -16.20
N ALA A 291 20.62 -21.68 -16.18
CA ALA A 291 19.70 -22.15 -17.22
C ALA A 291 18.35 -22.51 -16.58
N HIS A 292 17.26 -22.05 -17.17
CA HIS A 292 15.92 -22.29 -16.66
C HIS A 292 15.01 -22.89 -17.73
N PHE A 293 14.31 -23.96 -17.38
CA PHE A 293 13.43 -24.65 -18.30
C PHE A 293 11.98 -24.28 -18.06
N LEU A 294 11.30 -23.76 -19.05
CA LEU A 294 9.88 -23.41 -19.06
C LEU A 294 9.09 -24.49 -19.79
N SER A 295 8.23 -25.22 -19.07
CA SER A 295 7.49 -26.36 -19.63
C SER A 295 5.98 -26.09 -19.63
N GLY A 296 5.34 -26.36 -20.79
CA GLY A 296 3.89 -26.38 -20.93
C GLY A 296 3.24 -27.69 -20.45
N ARG A 297 4.04 -28.70 -20.04
CA ARG A 297 3.55 -30.01 -19.59
C ARG A 297 3.15 -30.01 -18.11
N GLY A 298 2.19 -30.86 -17.79
CA GLY A 298 1.75 -31.11 -16.41
C GLY A 298 2.72 -32.03 -15.65
N LEU A 299 3.85 -31.52 -15.17
CA LEU A 299 4.88 -32.27 -14.45
C LEU A 299 4.81 -32.12 -12.93
N GLY A 300 3.90 -31.30 -12.41
CA GLY A 300 3.64 -31.17 -10.98
C GLY A 300 4.34 -30.00 -10.27
N GLY A 301 4.54 -28.88 -10.92
CA GLY A 301 5.09 -27.66 -10.30
C GLY A 301 6.49 -27.30 -10.78
N GLY A 302 7.41 -27.04 -9.88
CA GLY A 302 8.78 -26.69 -10.22
C GLY A 302 9.81 -27.50 -9.45
N VAL A 303 11.06 -27.37 -9.82
CA VAL A 303 12.22 -27.95 -9.14
C VAL A 303 13.49 -27.18 -9.50
N ALA A 304 14.34 -26.93 -8.54
CA ALA A 304 15.62 -26.31 -8.79
C ALA A 304 16.73 -26.87 -7.89
N TRP A 305 17.97 -26.70 -8.33
CA TRP A 305 19.13 -26.91 -7.47
C TRP A 305 19.32 -25.68 -6.58
N LEU A 306 19.64 -25.94 -5.30
CA LEU A 306 19.77 -24.90 -4.28
C LEU A 306 21.18 -24.28 -4.28
N SER A 307 21.28 -22.94 -4.24
CA SER A 307 22.56 -22.20 -4.13
C SER A 307 23.52 -22.48 -5.28
N VAL A 308 23.10 -22.28 -6.51
CA VAL A 308 23.84 -22.71 -7.71
C VAL A 308 24.06 -21.61 -8.76
N VAL A 309 23.75 -20.36 -8.46
CA VAL A 309 24.14 -19.25 -9.36
C VAL A 309 25.63 -19.36 -9.62
N CYS A 310 26.02 -19.24 -10.90
CA CYS A 310 27.40 -19.41 -11.38
C CYS A 310 28.00 -20.82 -11.27
N ASN A 311 27.22 -21.80 -10.97
CA ASN A 311 27.67 -23.19 -11.00
C ASN A 311 27.40 -23.82 -12.39
N PRO A 312 28.38 -24.04 -13.22
CA PRO A 312 28.15 -24.53 -14.58
C PRO A 312 27.54 -25.93 -14.62
N ASP A 313 27.76 -26.74 -13.59
CA ASP A 313 27.32 -28.13 -13.53
C ASP A 313 25.91 -28.29 -12.91
N TYR A 314 25.47 -27.35 -12.06
CA TYR A 314 24.21 -27.44 -11.32
C TYR A 314 23.34 -26.20 -11.43
N GLY A 315 23.77 -25.14 -12.10
CA GLY A 315 23.01 -23.89 -12.29
C GLY A 315 21.77 -24.08 -13.17
N PHE A 316 20.84 -24.94 -12.72
CA PHE A 316 19.64 -25.32 -13.46
C PHE A 316 18.40 -25.25 -12.56
N GLY A 317 17.29 -24.83 -13.16
CA GLY A 317 15.95 -24.85 -12.59
C GLY A 317 14.92 -25.17 -13.66
N LEU A 318 13.72 -25.62 -13.24
CA LEU A 318 12.63 -26.00 -14.12
C LEU A 318 11.31 -25.55 -13.52
N SER A 319 10.47 -24.89 -14.32
CA SER A 319 9.09 -24.55 -14.00
C SER A 319 8.16 -25.18 -15.00
N ALA A 320 7.22 -25.99 -14.52
CA ALA A 320 6.26 -26.71 -15.35
C ALA A 320 4.82 -26.26 -15.01
N ASN A 321 3.84 -26.86 -15.68
CA ASN A 321 2.42 -26.49 -15.58
C ASN A 321 2.18 -24.99 -15.86
N LEU A 322 2.96 -24.42 -16.79
CA LEU A 322 2.78 -23.02 -17.16
C LEU A 322 1.48 -22.83 -17.96
N GLY A 323 0.82 -21.72 -17.73
CA GLY A 323 -0.43 -21.34 -18.38
C GLY A 323 -0.25 -20.46 -19.60
N GLY A 324 0.93 -19.85 -19.79
CA GLY A 324 1.19 -18.91 -20.90
C GLY A 324 0.44 -17.58 -20.77
N SER A 325 -0.07 -17.28 -19.58
CA SER A 325 -0.78 -16.05 -19.25
C SER A 325 -0.64 -15.71 -17.77
N PHE A 326 -0.98 -14.47 -17.40
CA PHE A 326 -1.20 -14.12 -16.00
C PHE A 326 -2.61 -14.55 -15.58
N PRO A 327 -2.87 -14.79 -14.29
CA PRO A 327 -4.17 -15.26 -13.83
C PRO A 327 -5.33 -14.45 -14.38
N TYR A 328 -6.37 -15.15 -14.84
CA TYR A 328 -7.57 -14.53 -15.39
C TYR A 328 -8.82 -15.09 -14.69
N PRO A 329 -9.66 -14.27 -14.05
CA PRO A 329 -10.63 -14.75 -13.05
C PRO A 329 -11.78 -15.60 -13.58
N ILE A 330 -12.00 -15.68 -14.90
CA ILE A 330 -13.05 -16.53 -15.50
C ILE A 330 -12.47 -17.78 -16.20
N ILE A 331 -11.16 -17.95 -16.18
CA ILE A 331 -10.49 -19.15 -16.66
C ILE A 331 -10.19 -20.05 -15.46
N ASN A 332 -10.50 -21.34 -15.56
CA ASN A 332 -10.08 -22.29 -14.54
C ASN A 332 -8.58 -22.57 -14.67
N ASN A 333 -7.80 -21.94 -13.80
CA ASN A 333 -6.36 -22.11 -13.73
C ASN A 333 -5.92 -23.07 -12.61
N SER A 334 -6.81 -23.93 -12.11
CA SER A 334 -6.49 -24.82 -10.99
C SER A 334 -5.40 -25.84 -11.30
N ASP A 335 -5.21 -26.18 -12.58
CA ASP A 335 -4.22 -27.13 -13.04
C ASP A 335 -2.94 -26.46 -13.57
N SER A 336 -2.90 -25.14 -13.67
CA SER A 336 -1.73 -24.36 -14.06
C SER A 336 -1.14 -23.63 -12.85
N ASN A 337 0.15 -23.40 -12.90
CA ASN A 337 0.83 -22.55 -11.94
C ASN A 337 0.54 -21.07 -12.25
N TRP A 338 0.70 -20.21 -11.28
CA TRP A 338 0.91 -18.81 -11.61
C TRP A 338 2.35 -18.67 -12.11
N ASP A 339 2.51 -18.46 -13.41
CA ASP A 339 3.80 -18.53 -14.09
C ASP A 339 4.89 -17.68 -13.44
N ILE A 340 4.55 -16.42 -13.04
CA ILE A 340 5.51 -15.55 -12.35
C ILE A 340 5.96 -16.18 -11.03
N MET A 341 5.00 -16.71 -10.26
CA MET A 341 5.27 -17.24 -8.94
C MET A 341 6.20 -18.45 -9.03
N VAL A 342 5.88 -19.44 -9.87
CA VAL A 342 6.68 -20.66 -9.96
C VAL A 342 8.07 -20.37 -10.54
N VAL A 343 8.19 -19.51 -11.54
CA VAL A 343 9.50 -19.17 -12.12
C VAL A 343 10.36 -18.38 -11.13
N ALA A 344 9.79 -17.38 -10.46
CA ALA A 344 10.51 -16.65 -9.42
C ALA A 344 10.90 -17.54 -8.23
N HIS A 345 10.03 -18.48 -7.84
CA HIS A 345 10.28 -19.43 -6.77
C HIS A 345 11.49 -20.33 -7.07
N GLU A 346 11.50 -20.99 -8.24
CA GLU A 346 12.58 -21.90 -8.61
C GLU A 346 13.94 -21.18 -8.82
N ILE A 347 13.91 -19.98 -9.38
CA ILE A 347 15.10 -19.14 -9.45
C ILE A 347 15.55 -18.74 -8.04
N GLY A 348 14.64 -18.52 -7.09
CA GLY A 348 14.95 -18.25 -5.67
C GLY A 348 15.79 -19.37 -5.04
N HIS A 349 15.46 -20.63 -5.32
CA HIS A 349 16.30 -21.76 -4.91
C HIS A 349 17.70 -21.69 -5.53
N ASN A 350 17.79 -21.43 -6.82
CA ASN A 350 19.10 -21.23 -7.47
C ASN A 350 19.91 -20.12 -6.81
N PHE A 351 19.24 -19.05 -6.35
CA PHE A 351 19.84 -17.91 -5.64
C PHE A 351 20.18 -18.20 -4.16
N GLY A 352 19.77 -19.32 -3.60
CA GLY A 352 20.25 -19.79 -2.29
C GLY A 352 19.24 -19.74 -1.16
N THR A 353 17.96 -19.48 -1.41
CA THR A 353 16.93 -19.55 -0.39
C THR A 353 16.14 -20.86 -0.45
N THR A 354 15.83 -21.42 0.71
CA THR A 354 14.88 -22.54 0.87
C THR A 354 13.46 -22.01 1.03
N HIS A 355 12.48 -22.92 1.18
CA HIS A 355 11.09 -22.54 1.47
C HIS A 355 10.96 -21.83 2.81
N THR A 356 9.98 -20.95 2.95
CA THR A 356 9.71 -20.17 4.18
C THR A 356 9.45 -21.04 5.40
N HIS A 357 8.76 -22.18 5.22
CA HIS A 357 8.52 -23.14 6.31
C HIS A 357 9.74 -23.97 6.74
N ASN A 358 10.83 -23.95 5.97
CA ASN A 358 12.08 -24.65 6.29
C ASN A 358 13.07 -23.80 7.11
N PHE A 359 12.77 -22.53 7.36
CA PHE A 359 13.57 -21.70 8.25
C PHE A 359 13.37 -22.09 9.73
N SER A 360 14.29 -21.69 10.60
CA SER A 360 14.22 -21.94 12.04
C SER A 360 14.37 -20.62 12.82
N PRO A 361 13.29 -20.09 13.45
CA PRO A 361 11.92 -20.62 13.39
C PRO A 361 11.32 -20.54 11.99
N PRO A 362 10.29 -21.39 11.67
CA PRO A 362 9.55 -21.27 10.41
C PRO A 362 8.90 -19.90 10.25
N VAL A 363 8.91 -19.37 9.01
CA VAL A 363 8.25 -18.09 8.69
C VAL A 363 6.74 -18.30 8.63
N ASP A 364 6.30 -19.43 8.05
CA ASP A 364 4.89 -19.81 7.94
C ASP A 364 4.74 -21.34 8.14
N GLY A 365 3.50 -21.80 8.31
CA GLY A 365 3.15 -23.22 8.47
C GLY A 365 2.63 -23.88 7.19
N CYS A 366 2.53 -23.15 6.07
CA CYS A 366 1.80 -23.59 4.91
C CYS A 366 2.34 -24.88 4.25
N GLY A 367 3.63 -25.13 4.35
CA GLY A 367 4.30 -26.36 3.85
C GLY A 367 4.61 -27.39 4.91
N SER A 368 4.21 -27.19 6.17
CA SER A 368 4.49 -28.11 7.26
C SER A 368 3.66 -29.41 7.16
N SER A 369 4.08 -30.46 7.87
CA SER A 369 3.31 -31.71 7.96
C SER A 369 3.00 -32.04 9.42
N PRO A 370 1.74 -31.99 9.90
CA PRO A 370 0.57 -31.63 9.11
C PRO A 370 0.58 -30.17 8.67
N GLN A 371 -0.03 -29.89 7.52
CA GLN A 371 -0.14 -28.52 7.00
C GLN A 371 -0.94 -27.65 7.97
N ASP A 372 -0.39 -26.51 8.31
CA ASP A 372 -1.03 -25.55 9.18
C ASP A 372 -1.27 -24.20 8.47
N CYS A 373 -2.46 -24.09 7.90
CA CYS A 373 -2.92 -22.86 7.26
C CYS A 373 -3.44 -21.82 8.27
N THR A 374 -3.44 -22.12 9.58
CA THR A 374 -3.96 -21.22 10.62
C THR A 374 -2.87 -20.41 11.32
N VAL A 375 -1.61 -20.87 11.29
CA VAL A 375 -0.47 -20.21 11.92
C VAL A 375 0.10 -19.08 11.06
N ALA A 376 -0.18 -19.09 9.78
CA ALA A 376 0.12 -17.94 8.96
C ALA A 376 -1.00 -16.91 9.14
N ASP A 377 -0.67 -15.70 9.49
CA ASP A 377 -1.39 -14.57 8.94
C ASP A 377 -1.53 -14.88 7.44
N GLN A 378 -2.73 -15.17 6.98
CA GLN A 378 -2.97 -15.55 5.56
C GLN A 378 -2.46 -14.47 4.60
N ASP A 379 -2.29 -13.24 5.09
CA ASP A 379 -1.67 -12.11 4.39
C ASP A 379 -0.13 -12.18 4.31
N GLN A 380 0.52 -13.22 4.83
CA GLN A 380 2.00 -13.29 4.94
C GLN A 380 2.66 -14.36 4.07
N GLY A 381 1.94 -15.12 3.28
CA GLY A 381 2.53 -15.97 2.25
C GLY A 381 3.31 -15.12 1.24
N THR A 382 4.52 -15.55 0.89
CA THR A 382 5.39 -14.88 -0.08
C THR A 382 5.82 -15.87 -1.17
N ILE A 383 6.63 -15.44 -2.13
CA ILE A 383 7.03 -16.26 -3.28
C ILE A 383 7.60 -17.63 -2.87
N MET A 384 8.38 -17.70 -1.78
CA MET A 384 8.97 -18.98 -1.32
C MET A 384 8.06 -19.77 -0.37
N SER A 385 6.79 -19.36 -0.20
CA SER A 385 5.80 -20.08 0.63
C SER A 385 4.96 -21.06 -0.20
N TYR A 386 4.26 -21.95 0.53
CA TYR A 386 3.23 -22.82 -0.03
C TYR A 386 1.81 -22.35 0.31
N CYS A 387 1.64 -21.08 0.76
CA CYS A 387 0.34 -20.60 1.21
C CYS A 387 -0.72 -20.56 0.09
N HIS A 388 -0.32 -20.64 -1.18
CA HIS A 388 -1.25 -20.81 -2.31
C HIS A 388 -2.04 -22.12 -2.27
N ILE A 389 -1.57 -23.16 -1.57
CA ILE A 389 -2.32 -24.42 -1.41
C ILE A 389 -3.32 -24.38 -0.26
N CYS A 390 -3.32 -23.32 0.55
CA CYS A 390 -4.32 -23.08 1.58
C CYS A 390 -5.62 -22.51 1.00
N PRO A 391 -6.76 -22.62 1.71
CA PRO A 391 -8.02 -22.00 1.28
C PRO A 391 -7.83 -20.50 1.03
N GLY A 392 -8.19 -20.03 -0.16
CA GLY A 392 -7.91 -18.66 -0.64
C GLY A 392 -6.93 -18.62 -1.83
N GLY A 393 -6.16 -19.70 -2.05
CA GLY A 393 -5.30 -19.82 -3.23
C GLY A 393 -4.28 -18.68 -3.34
N LEU A 394 -4.23 -18.05 -4.51
CA LEU A 394 -3.29 -16.94 -4.78
C LEU A 394 -3.54 -15.69 -3.92
N GLN A 395 -4.72 -15.52 -3.32
CA GLN A 395 -4.97 -14.42 -2.38
C GLN A 395 -4.10 -14.50 -1.12
N ASN A 396 -3.59 -15.69 -0.80
CA ASN A 396 -2.74 -15.91 0.36
C ASN A 396 -1.25 -15.62 0.09
N VAL A 397 -0.89 -15.18 -1.13
CA VAL A 397 0.51 -14.97 -1.51
C VAL A 397 0.72 -13.56 -2.01
N ARG A 398 1.64 -12.84 -1.37
CA ARG A 398 2.16 -11.57 -1.86
C ARG A 398 3.29 -11.82 -2.86
N MET A 399 3.30 -11.03 -3.93
CA MET A 399 4.34 -11.10 -4.98
C MET A 399 5.63 -10.41 -4.52
N GLU A 400 6.22 -10.94 -3.45
CA GLU A 400 7.47 -10.47 -2.86
C GLU A 400 8.22 -11.60 -2.17
N PHE A 401 9.51 -11.43 -1.95
CA PHE A 401 10.30 -12.34 -1.13
C PHE A 401 10.25 -11.92 0.34
N HIS A 402 10.17 -12.88 1.24
CA HIS A 402 10.29 -12.60 2.67
C HIS A 402 11.72 -12.14 3.02
N PRO A 403 11.92 -11.20 3.98
CA PRO A 403 13.25 -10.69 4.34
C PRO A 403 14.29 -11.76 4.69
N VAL A 404 13.90 -12.87 5.33
CA VAL A 404 14.83 -13.97 5.61
C VAL A 404 15.29 -14.69 4.34
N CYS A 405 14.40 -14.83 3.33
CA CYS A 405 14.76 -15.38 2.01
C CYS A 405 15.73 -14.46 1.28
N ILE A 406 15.48 -13.15 1.33
CA ILE A 406 16.36 -12.13 0.77
C ILE A 406 17.74 -12.20 1.41
N THR A 407 17.82 -12.31 2.73
CA THR A 407 19.09 -12.48 3.46
C THR A 407 19.84 -13.74 3.04
N ALA A 408 19.14 -14.88 2.87
CA ALA A 408 19.74 -16.12 2.41
C ALA A 408 20.31 -16.00 0.98
N MET A 409 19.55 -15.37 0.08
CA MET A 409 20.00 -15.13 -1.31
C MET A 409 21.22 -14.20 -1.37
N HIS A 410 21.24 -13.12 -0.58
CA HIS A 410 22.43 -12.26 -0.46
C HIS A 410 23.64 -13.05 0.06
N GLY A 411 23.45 -13.89 1.09
CA GLY A 411 24.53 -14.72 1.62
C GLY A 411 25.18 -15.66 0.58
N HIS A 412 24.41 -16.09 -0.41
CA HIS A 412 24.94 -16.85 -1.55
C HIS A 412 25.60 -15.95 -2.59
N LEU A 413 24.96 -14.84 -2.98
CA LEU A 413 25.45 -13.94 -4.02
C LEU A 413 26.74 -13.21 -3.61
N ASP A 414 26.86 -12.78 -2.35
CA ASP A 414 28.03 -12.03 -1.85
C ASP A 414 29.36 -12.82 -1.93
N GLY A 415 29.27 -14.16 -2.06
CA GLY A 415 30.43 -15.02 -2.26
C GLY A 415 30.80 -15.30 -3.72
N ASN A 416 30.00 -14.84 -4.69
CA ASN A 416 30.12 -15.20 -6.09
C ASN A 416 30.49 -14.03 -6.99
N GLY A 417 31.78 -13.86 -7.31
CA GLY A 417 32.28 -12.79 -8.17
C GLY A 417 31.93 -12.91 -9.66
N CYS A 418 31.09 -13.87 -10.08
CA CYS A 418 30.67 -14.03 -11.45
C CYS A 418 29.47 -13.17 -11.87
N VAL A 419 28.81 -12.52 -10.90
CA VAL A 419 27.61 -11.71 -11.09
C VAL A 419 27.87 -10.20 -10.96
N GLU A 420 29.11 -9.78 -11.10
CA GLU A 420 29.47 -8.37 -11.05
C GLU A 420 29.27 -7.70 -12.40
N GLU A 421 28.72 -6.50 -12.38
CA GLU A 421 28.58 -5.66 -13.55
C GLU A 421 28.90 -4.20 -13.33
N GLY A 422 29.58 -3.61 -14.32
CA GLY A 422 29.55 -2.17 -14.59
C GLY A 422 28.65 -1.88 -15.81
N SER A 423 27.63 -1.06 -15.66
CA SER A 423 26.89 -0.51 -16.79
C SER A 423 27.14 1.01 -16.85
N SER A 424 27.26 1.59 -18.03
CA SER A 424 27.48 3.03 -18.23
C SER A 424 26.19 3.88 -18.16
N ARG A 425 25.13 3.37 -17.53
CA ARG A 425 23.86 4.08 -17.41
C ARG A 425 23.86 4.97 -16.17
N PRO A 426 23.19 6.15 -16.20
CA PRO A 426 22.99 6.95 -15.01
C PRO A 426 22.12 6.20 -13.98
N PRO A 427 22.25 6.49 -12.67
CA PRO A 427 21.37 5.97 -11.65
C PRO A 427 19.93 6.40 -11.93
N GLN A 428 18.98 5.71 -11.36
CA GLN A 428 17.56 5.96 -11.58
C GLN A 428 16.92 6.47 -10.31
N THR A 429 16.28 7.65 -10.39
CA THR A 429 15.49 8.19 -9.30
C THR A 429 14.04 7.76 -9.39
N MET A 430 13.45 7.48 -8.24
CA MET A 430 12.02 7.22 -8.10
C MET A 430 11.36 8.41 -7.40
N ILE A 431 10.05 8.61 -7.66
CA ILE A 431 9.34 9.71 -7.00
C ILE A 431 9.10 9.37 -5.54
N ASP A 432 9.56 10.27 -4.67
CA ASP A 432 9.18 10.26 -3.27
C ASP A 432 7.88 11.02 -3.05
N ALA A 433 7.07 10.57 -2.11
CA ALA A 433 5.90 11.29 -1.67
C ALA A 433 5.86 11.38 -0.15
N ILE A 434 5.72 12.59 0.35
CA ILE A 434 5.60 12.86 1.77
C ILE A 434 4.41 13.77 2.05
N THR A 435 3.88 13.68 3.26
CA THR A 435 2.84 14.59 3.74
C THR A 435 3.42 15.53 4.78
N ALA A 436 3.10 16.81 4.67
CA ALA A 436 3.51 17.83 5.64
C ALA A 436 2.32 18.66 6.12
N LEU A 437 2.45 19.26 7.30
CA LEU A 437 1.52 20.26 7.81
C LEU A 437 2.20 21.65 7.78
N PRO A 438 1.44 22.73 7.57
CA PRO A 438 1.97 24.10 7.59
C PRO A 438 2.71 24.40 8.89
N GLY A 439 3.93 24.93 8.75
CA GLY A 439 4.79 25.30 9.89
C GLY A 439 5.43 24.12 10.63
N GLN A 440 5.23 22.88 10.19
CA GLN A 440 5.86 21.70 10.76
C GLN A 440 6.94 21.13 9.86
N ALA A 441 7.97 20.57 10.48
CA ALA A 441 9.06 19.92 9.77
C ALA A 441 8.80 18.40 9.65
N VAL A 442 9.06 17.84 8.47
CA VAL A 442 9.10 16.40 8.20
C VAL A 442 10.49 16.02 7.72
N THR A 443 11.01 14.90 8.25
CA THR A 443 12.34 14.37 7.87
C THR A 443 12.15 13.07 7.10
N PHE A 444 12.90 12.90 6.01
CA PHE A 444 12.84 11.75 5.11
C PHE A 444 14.19 11.54 4.42
N ASP A 445 14.38 10.40 3.80
CA ASP A 445 15.57 10.07 3.01
C ASP A 445 15.15 9.79 1.55
N PRO A 446 15.45 10.66 0.59
CA PRO A 446 15.06 10.49 -0.80
C PRO A 446 15.77 9.36 -1.52
N LEU A 447 16.87 8.82 -0.96
CA LEU A 447 17.62 7.73 -1.59
C LEU A 447 17.00 6.34 -1.33
N THR A 448 15.97 6.26 -0.49
CA THR A 448 15.44 4.96 -0.01
C THR A 448 14.87 4.09 -1.13
N ASN A 449 14.32 4.71 -2.17
CA ASN A 449 13.68 4.04 -3.31
C ASN A 449 14.46 4.23 -4.62
N ASP A 450 15.55 5.02 -4.62
CA ASP A 450 16.38 5.24 -5.79
C ASP A 450 17.27 4.04 -6.11
N ILE A 451 17.52 3.80 -7.39
CA ILE A 451 18.18 2.59 -7.88
C ILE A 451 19.56 2.93 -8.44
N PRO A 452 20.65 2.44 -7.80
CA PRO A 452 21.97 2.48 -8.40
C PRO A 452 22.02 1.55 -9.61
N ILE A 453 22.38 2.06 -10.78
CA ILE A 453 22.37 1.28 -12.01
C ILE A 453 23.73 0.63 -12.32
N ASN A 454 24.81 1.28 -11.89
CA ASN A 454 26.18 0.85 -12.16
C ASN A 454 26.81 0.04 -11.02
N CYS A 455 26.02 -0.50 -10.10
CA CYS A 455 26.48 -1.23 -8.93
C CYS A 455 27.34 -0.38 -7.96
N GLU A 456 27.19 0.92 -8.04
CA GLU A 456 27.88 1.88 -7.19
C GLU A 456 26.92 2.48 -6.17
N ALA A 457 27.44 2.83 -5.01
CA ALA A 457 26.61 3.52 -4.00
C ALA A 457 26.17 4.88 -4.54
N ILE A 458 24.89 5.19 -4.40
CA ILE A 458 24.35 6.52 -4.70
C ILE A 458 24.51 7.45 -3.50
N SER A 459 24.70 8.72 -3.78
CA SER A 459 24.77 9.78 -2.79
C SER A 459 23.94 10.98 -3.21
N LEU A 460 23.39 11.70 -2.23
CA LEU A 460 22.66 12.94 -2.48
C LEU A 460 23.67 14.07 -2.80
N ARG A 461 23.76 14.44 -4.06
CA ARG A 461 24.67 15.49 -4.54
C ARG A 461 24.12 16.89 -4.31
N PHE A 462 22.85 17.10 -4.67
CA PHE A 462 22.18 18.40 -4.63
C PHE A 462 20.71 18.23 -4.23
N TYR A 463 20.12 19.25 -3.65
CA TYR A 463 18.69 19.41 -3.44
C TYR A 463 18.30 20.88 -3.49
N ALA A 464 17.09 21.20 -3.90
CA ALA A 464 16.57 22.57 -3.89
C ALA A 464 16.31 23.01 -2.44
N PRO A 465 17.01 24.04 -1.94
CA PRO A 465 16.88 24.47 -0.53
C PRO A 465 15.56 25.21 -0.25
N THR A 466 14.86 25.64 -1.29
CA THR A 466 13.54 26.28 -1.22
C THR A 466 12.65 25.78 -2.33
N THR A 467 11.34 25.77 -2.09
CA THR A 467 10.34 25.25 -3.02
C THR A 467 9.42 26.35 -3.56
N ALA A 468 8.56 26.01 -4.52
CA ALA A 468 7.63 26.96 -5.15
C ALA A 468 6.58 27.50 -4.18
N LEU A 469 6.12 26.69 -3.21
CA LEU A 469 5.21 27.17 -2.14
C LEU A 469 5.95 27.97 -1.05
N GLY A 470 7.28 28.08 -1.13
CA GLY A 470 8.12 28.74 -0.12
C GLY A 470 8.55 27.84 1.04
N GLY A 471 8.45 26.54 0.87
CA GLY A 471 8.99 25.56 1.82
C GLY A 471 10.51 25.62 1.91
N VAL A 472 11.05 25.31 3.08
CA VAL A 472 12.49 25.28 3.35
C VAL A 472 12.95 23.83 3.47
N VAL A 473 14.03 23.49 2.76
CA VAL A 473 14.63 22.16 2.78
C VAL A 473 16.05 22.26 3.34
N GLU A 474 16.37 21.40 4.30
CA GLU A 474 17.67 21.35 4.95
C GLU A 474 18.18 19.92 4.99
N ARG A 475 19.49 19.72 4.80
CA ARG A 475 20.13 18.44 5.03
C ARG A 475 20.32 18.24 6.53
N VAL A 476 19.92 17.07 7.04
CA VAL A 476 19.99 16.73 8.46
C VAL A 476 20.58 15.32 8.66
N GLY A 477 20.88 14.96 9.90
CA GLY A 477 21.47 13.67 10.22
C GLY A 477 22.95 13.54 9.84
N THR A 478 23.51 12.36 10.03
CA THR A 478 24.93 12.03 9.80
C THR A 478 25.15 11.22 8.52
N SER A 479 24.09 10.64 7.94
CA SER A 479 24.16 9.85 6.71
C SER A 479 24.47 10.70 5.47
N GLY A 480 24.16 12.01 5.53
CA GLY A 480 24.34 12.92 4.40
C GLY A 480 23.23 12.82 3.34
N SER A 481 22.26 11.92 3.47
CA SER A 481 21.13 11.76 2.57
C SER A 481 19.82 12.33 3.12
N GLN A 482 19.66 12.36 4.44
CA GLN A 482 18.41 12.81 5.06
C GLN A 482 18.15 14.30 4.82
N LEU A 483 16.92 14.60 4.41
CA LEU A 483 16.39 15.94 4.24
C LEU A 483 15.28 16.23 5.24
N ARG A 484 15.18 17.48 5.66
CA ARG A 484 14.09 18.00 6.47
C ARG A 484 13.40 19.11 5.69
N TYR A 485 12.12 18.92 5.40
CA TYR A 485 11.26 19.92 4.78
C TYR A 485 10.39 20.60 5.83
N THR A 486 10.26 21.92 5.74
CA THR A 486 9.33 22.70 6.57
C THR A 486 8.43 23.52 5.65
N ALA A 487 7.14 23.23 5.67
CA ALA A 487 6.13 23.98 4.91
C ALA A 487 5.92 25.37 5.53
N PRO A 488 5.66 26.43 4.74
CA PRO A 488 5.29 27.73 5.27
C PRO A 488 4.00 27.68 6.10
N ALA A 489 3.89 28.57 7.08
CA ALA A 489 2.65 28.71 7.83
C ALA A 489 1.50 29.09 6.87
N GLY A 490 0.37 28.37 6.97
CA GLY A 490 -0.81 28.59 6.14
C GLY A 490 -0.74 28.03 4.71
N ALA A 491 0.35 27.40 4.29
CA ALA A 491 0.44 26.75 2.99
C ALA A 491 -0.46 25.53 2.89
N SER A 492 -0.92 25.21 1.68
CA SER A 492 -1.62 23.96 1.36
C SER A 492 -1.48 23.63 -0.12
N GLY A 493 -1.62 22.37 -0.48
CA GLY A 493 -1.46 21.90 -1.85
C GLY A 493 -0.20 21.07 -2.05
N THR A 494 0.15 20.80 -3.30
CA THR A 494 1.35 20.04 -3.64
C THR A 494 2.53 20.95 -3.80
N ASP A 495 3.62 20.66 -3.08
CA ASP A 495 4.92 21.30 -3.25
C ASP A 495 5.93 20.30 -3.81
N LEU A 496 6.96 20.78 -4.51
CA LEU A 496 7.92 19.95 -5.20
C LEU A 496 9.34 20.31 -4.76
N ILE A 497 10.14 19.27 -4.43
CA ILE A 497 11.55 19.41 -4.14
C ILE A 497 12.33 18.65 -5.21
N ALA A 498 13.17 19.33 -5.97
CA ALA A 498 14.09 18.70 -6.89
C ALA A 498 15.39 18.30 -6.17
N TYR A 499 15.91 17.13 -6.48
CA TYR A 499 17.20 16.65 -5.98
C TYR A 499 18.03 16.00 -7.09
N VAL A 500 19.31 15.80 -6.84
CA VAL A 500 20.24 15.12 -7.75
C VAL A 500 21.01 14.09 -6.96
N ILE A 501 21.04 12.86 -7.47
CA ILE A 501 21.88 11.79 -6.97
C ILE A 501 23.11 11.62 -7.86
N GLU A 502 24.17 11.08 -7.29
CA GLU A 502 25.44 10.82 -7.97
C GLU A 502 26.00 9.47 -7.52
N GLU A 503 26.44 8.67 -8.47
CA GLU A 503 27.23 7.45 -8.23
C GLU A 503 28.73 7.79 -8.13
N ALA A 504 29.53 6.85 -7.60
CA ALA A 504 30.98 7.05 -7.44
C ALA A 504 31.72 7.28 -8.78
N SER A 505 31.18 6.77 -9.88
CA SER A 505 31.63 7.04 -11.26
C SER A 505 31.40 8.47 -11.71
N GLY A 506 30.61 9.27 -10.98
CA GLY A 506 30.18 10.60 -11.35
C GLY A 506 28.92 10.64 -12.22
N ALA A 507 28.31 9.50 -12.52
CA ALA A 507 27.02 9.45 -13.19
C ALA A 507 25.93 10.03 -12.28
N THR A 508 25.04 10.85 -12.83
CA THR A 508 24.03 11.57 -12.04
C THR A 508 22.63 11.37 -12.61
N ALA A 509 21.63 11.39 -11.72
CA ALA A 509 20.22 11.51 -12.09
C ALA A 509 19.51 12.55 -11.24
N THR A 510 18.40 13.07 -11.79
CA THR A 510 17.57 14.08 -11.11
C THR A 510 16.28 13.44 -10.68
N GLY A 511 15.90 13.64 -9.41
CA GLY A 511 14.66 13.17 -8.81
C GLY A 511 13.73 14.29 -8.35
N GLU A 512 12.52 13.90 -8.02
CA GLU A 512 11.46 14.77 -7.52
C GLU A 512 10.85 14.19 -6.24
N ILE A 513 10.70 15.01 -5.23
CA ILE A 513 9.95 14.69 -4.01
C ILE A 513 8.67 15.51 -4.04
N ARG A 514 7.55 14.84 -3.94
CA ARG A 514 6.22 15.45 -3.84
C ARG A 514 5.82 15.59 -2.40
N VAL A 515 5.57 16.82 -1.98
CA VAL A 515 5.11 17.14 -0.64
C VAL A 515 3.64 17.51 -0.70
N GLN A 516 2.76 16.67 -0.17
CA GLN A 516 1.36 17.03 0.01
C GLN A 516 1.23 17.83 1.30
N VAL A 517 1.17 19.16 1.20
CA VAL A 517 0.91 20.05 2.34
C VAL A 517 -0.61 20.05 2.59
N LYS A 518 -1.04 19.39 3.65
CA LYS A 518 -2.47 19.29 4.01
C LYS A 518 -2.95 20.60 4.62
N PRO A 519 -4.14 21.10 4.23
CA PRO A 519 -4.71 22.26 4.88
C PRO A 519 -5.00 21.95 6.35
N VAL A 520 -4.63 22.87 7.23
CA VAL A 520 -4.92 22.77 8.67
C VAL A 520 -6.09 23.70 8.97
N ARG A 521 -7.14 23.16 9.58
CA ARG A 521 -8.25 23.99 10.08
C ARG A 521 -7.74 24.84 11.22
N ALA A 522 -7.78 26.15 11.06
CA ALA A 522 -7.35 27.09 12.10
C ALA A 522 -8.28 26.99 13.33
N ALA A 523 -7.68 27.14 14.51
CA ALA A 523 -8.45 27.25 15.75
C ALA A 523 -9.36 28.49 15.72
N THR A 524 -10.54 28.36 16.31
CA THR A 524 -11.49 29.45 16.39
C THR A 524 -11.24 30.24 17.70
N PRO A 525 -11.01 31.56 17.64
CA PRO A 525 -10.97 32.39 18.84
C PRO A 525 -12.34 32.33 19.54
N VAL A 526 -12.34 31.97 20.81
CA VAL A 526 -13.59 31.88 21.63
C VAL A 526 -13.52 32.84 22.76
N GLN A 527 -14.58 33.61 22.95
CA GLN A 527 -14.76 34.47 24.13
C GLN A 527 -15.51 33.67 25.23
N GLY A 528 -14.88 33.59 26.38
CA GLY A 528 -15.36 32.75 27.47
C GLY A 528 -14.92 31.29 27.37
N ASP A 529 -14.80 30.63 28.49
CA ASP A 529 -14.25 29.27 28.58
C ASP A 529 -14.92 28.52 29.74
N VAL A 530 -16.17 28.11 29.51
CA VAL A 530 -16.89 27.32 30.49
C VAL A 530 -16.57 25.84 30.26
N PRO A 531 -16.04 25.10 31.25
CA PRO A 531 -15.80 23.67 31.14
C PRO A 531 -17.07 22.90 30.77
N ALA A 532 -16.93 21.81 30.04
CA ALA A 532 -17.96 20.89 29.53
C ALA A 532 -18.61 21.32 28.22
N LEU A 533 -19.19 20.36 27.50
CA LEU A 533 -20.08 20.58 26.36
C LEU A 533 -21.51 20.84 26.88
N LEU A 534 -22.30 21.56 26.12
CA LEU A 534 -23.75 21.65 26.34
C LEU A 534 -24.40 20.46 25.63
N VAL A 535 -25.31 19.75 26.28
CA VAL A 535 -26.09 18.68 25.65
C VAL A 535 -27.57 18.98 25.75
N ASP A 536 -28.24 18.97 24.60
CA ASP A 536 -29.68 19.07 24.45
C ASP A 536 -30.28 17.68 24.23
N TYR A 537 -31.28 17.31 25.03
CA TYR A 537 -32.01 16.05 24.92
C TYR A 537 -33.36 16.24 24.26
N TYR A 538 -33.71 15.33 23.33
CA TYR A 538 -34.93 15.40 22.53
C TYR A 538 -35.76 14.14 22.72
N ASN A 539 -37.09 14.33 22.82
CA ASN A 539 -38.05 13.23 22.90
C ASN A 539 -38.47 12.81 21.48
N LEU A 540 -38.08 11.60 21.08
CA LEU A 540 -38.32 11.03 19.73
C LEU A 540 -39.51 10.06 19.71
N SER A 541 -40.25 9.89 20.82
CA SER A 541 -41.33 8.89 20.95
C SER A 541 -42.51 9.10 19.97
N ALA A 542 -42.75 10.33 19.49
CA ALA A 542 -43.81 10.62 18.54
C ALA A 542 -43.53 10.05 17.13
N ALA A 543 -42.25 9.93 16.75
CA ALA A 543 -41.79 9.35 15.53
C ALA A 543 -40.42 8.69 15.77
N PRO A 544 -40.36 7.45 16.26
CA PRO A 544 -39.11 6.76 16.51
C PRO A 544 -38.27 6.64 15.22
N PRO A 545 -37.05 7.19 15.18
CA PRO A 545 -36.27 7.30 13.97
C PRO A 545 -35.51 6.01 13.73
N SER A 546 -35.23 5.72 12.44
CA SER A 546 -34.23 4.72 12.01
C SER A 546 -32.92 5.35 11.51
N VAL A 547 -32.89 6.69 11.45
CA VAL A 547 -31.75 7.52 11.09
C VAL A 547 -31.82 8.81 11.93
N LEU A 548 -30.70 9.53 12.04
CA LEU A 548 -30.62 10.79 12.77
C LEU A 548 -31.69 11.80 12.30
N PRO A 549 -32.57 12.28 13.17
CA PRO A 549 -33.56 13.27 12.82
C PRO A 549 -32.91 14.65 12.61
N ASP A 550 -33.63 15.54 11.94
CA ASP A 550 -33.26 16.95 11.90
C ASP A 550 -33.59 17.62 13.23
N PHE A 551 -32.62 17.66 14.12
CA PHE A 551 -32.76 18.26 15.43
C PHE A 551 -33.08 19.78 15.42
N THR A 552 -32.84 20.46 14.28
CA THR A 552 -33.19 21.90 14.15
C THR A 552 -34.68 22.14 14.11
N GLN A 553 -35.48 21.13 13.84
CA GLN A 553 -36.94 21.14 13.80
C GLN A 553 -37.57 20.70 15.13
N LEU A 554 -36.75 20.31 16.10
CA LEU A 554 -37.20 19.76 17.39
C LEU A 554 -36.88 20.71 18.54
N THR A 555 -37.71 20.69 19.58
CA THR A 555 -37.46 21.44 20.81
C THR A 555 -36.87 20.50 21.85
N PRO A 556 -35.71 20.80 22.44
CA PRO A 556 -35.17 20.00 23.51
C PRO A 556 -36.08 20.08 24.73
N TYR A 557 -36.31 18.96 25.41
CA TYR A 557 -37.04 18.92 26.66
C TYR A 557 -36.14 19.10 27.88
N ARG A 558 -34.83 18.95 27.68
CA ARG A 558 -33.83 19.08 28.74
C ARG A 558 -32.49 19.50 28.14
N THR A 559 -31.82 20.42 28.83
CA THR A 559 -30.45 20.82 28.52
C THR A 559 -29.57 20.54 29.74
N PHE A 560 -28.35 20.07 29.51
CA PHE A 560 -27.42 19.72 30.57
C PHE A 560 -25.97 20.00 30.19
N SER A 561 -25.06 20.00 31.18
CA SER A 561 -23.62 20.12 30.95
C SER A 561 -22.95 18.75 31.00
N SER A 562 -22.25 18.39 29.95
CA SER A 562 -21.55 17.11 29.82
C SER A 562 -20.04 17.32 29.89
N ALA A 563 -19.41 16.94 30.98
CA ALA A 563 -17.98 17.11 31.19
C ALA A 563 -17.16 16.24 30.22
N THR A 564 -17.64 15.04 29.85
CA THR A 564 -17.09 14.14 28.89
C THR A 564 -18.22 13.42 28.17
N VAL A 565 -17.98 12.92 26.95
CA VAL A 565 -18.91 12.00 26.28
C VAL A 565 -18.35 10.60 26.41
N ASN A 566 -18.77 9.87 27.43
CA ASN A 566 -18.29 8.52 27.73
C ASN A 566 -19.40 7.70 28.43
N TYR A 567 -20.41 7.39 27.66
CA TYR A 567 -21.61 6.67 28.12
C TYR A 567 -21.61 5.27 27.48
N ALA A 568 -21.28 4.24 28.28
CA ALA A 568 -21.39 2.86 27.85
C ALA A 568 -22.87 2.50 27.59
N SER A 569 -23.11 1.54 26.68
CA SER A 569 -24.45 1.09 26.36
C SER A 569 -25.19 0.58 27.64
N THR A 570 -26.43 1.03 27.82
CA THR A 570 -27.28 0.68 28.92
C THR A 570 -28.72 0.52 28.47
N GLY A 571 -29.46 -0.44 29.01
CA GLY A 571 -30.92 -0.57 28.84
C GLY A 571 -31.72 0.31 29.82
N GLY A 572 -31.03 1.10 30.65
CA GLY A 572 -31.64 2.11 31.56
C GLY A 572 -31.65 3.49 30.93
N ASN A 573 -31.95 4.52 31.74
CA ASN A 573 -31.93 5.90 31.26
C ASN A 573 -30.55 6.26 30.68
N PHE A 574 -30.57 6.79 29.47
CA PHE A 574 -29.38 7.27 28.81
C PHE A 574 -28.87 8.57 29.42
N ALA A 575 -27.67 8.53 29.96
CA ALA A 575 -27.03 9.69 30.57
C ALA A 575 -28.00 10.49 31.48
N ASP A 576 -28.01 11.83 31.32
CA ASP A 576 -28.90 12.74 32.09
C ASP A 576 -30.26 12.96 31.41
N SER A 577 -30.58 12.20 30.34
CA SER A 577 -31.84 12.36 29.59
C SER A 577 -33.09 11.98 30.38
N GLN A 578 -32.97 11.13 31.40
CA GLN A 578 -34.09 10.51 32.12
C GLN A 578 -35.02 9.65 31.25
N ARG A 579 -34.51 9.16 30.10
CA ARG A 579 -35.20 8.25 29.17
C ARG A 579 -34.30 7.11 28.80
N ALA A 580 -34.87 5.92 28.68
CA ALA A 580 -34.16 4.73 28.19
C ALA A 580 -34.20 4.66 26.66
N ASP A 581 -35.37 4.84 26.06
CA ASP A 581 -35.62 4.67 24.64
C ASP A 581 -36.16 5.95 24.00
N THR A 582 -36.11 6.01 22.66
CA THR A 582 -36.63 7.08 21.81
C THR A 582 -36.11 8.46 22.25
N VAL A 583 -34.79 8.53 22.48
CA VAL A 583 -34.11 9.75 22.93
C VAL A 583 -33.10 10.21 21.87
N GLY A 584 -33.07 11.52 21.62
CA GLY A 584 -32.03 12.19 20.88
C GLY A 584 -31.14 13.02 21.79
N ALA A 585 -29.88 13.18 21.44
CA ALA A 585 -28.95 14.05 22.13
C ALA A 585 -28.05 14.80 21.16
N VAL A 586 -27.84 16.10 21.40
CA VAL A 586 -26.91 16.92 20.62
C VAL A 586 -25.96 17.64 21.56
N TRP A 587 -24.67 17.27 21.49
CA TRP A 587 -23.61 17.98 22.21
C TRP A 587 -23.05 19.09 21.35
N THR A 588 -22.85 20.25 21.91
CA THR A 588 -22.27 21.44 21.29
C THR A 588 -21.22 22.09 22.17
N GLY A 589 -20.19 22.66 21.54
CA GLY A 589 -19.10 23.34 22.25
C GLY A 589 -17.82 23.34 21.44
N TRP A 590 -16.71 23.23 22.13
CA TRP A 590 -15.39 23.22 21.54
C TRP A 590 -14.53 22.07 22.06
N ILE A 591 -13.74 21.51 21.17
CA ILE A 591 -12.63 20.63 21.50
C ILE A 591 -11.34 21.45 21.44
N ASN A 592 -10.52 21.41 22.48
CA ASN A 592 -9.22 22.09 22.54
C ASN A 592 -8.11 21.09 22.28
N VAL A 593 -7.48 21.16 21.08
CA VAL A 593 -6.37 20.30 20.72
C VAL A 593 -5.04 20.93 21.14
N PRO A 594 -4.13 20.17 21.79
CA PRO A 594 -2.91 20.73 22.37
C PRO A 594 -1.84 21.09 21.35
N ALA A 595 -1.90 20.54 20.16
CA ALA A 595 -0.90 20.75 19.10
C ALA A 595 -1.55 20.79 17.72
N SER A 596 -0.96 21.58 16.82
CA SER A 596 -1.31 21.57 15.40
C SER A 596 -0.85 20.24 14.80
N ALA A 597 -1.79 19.39 14.39
CA ALA A 597 -1.49 18.05 13.90
C ALA A 597 -2.69 17.42 13.17
N GLU A 598 -2.50 16.25 12.60
CA GLU A 598 -3.59 15.35 12.28
C GLU A 598 -4.12 14.71 13.58
N TRP A 599 -5.42 14.82 13.76
CA TRP A 599 -6.16 14.23 14.86
C TRP A 599 -7.17 13.25 14.31
N THR A 600 -7.17 12.04 14.83
CA THR A 600 -8.20 11.06 14.54
C THR A 600 -9.22 11.09 15.66
N LEU A 601 -10.47 11.38 15.32
CA LEU A 601 -11.60 11.32 16.24
C LEU A 601 -12.35 10.03 16.02
N PHE A 602 -12.94 9.49 17.10
CA PHE A 602 -13.73 8.27 17.09
C PHE A 602 -15.04 8.52 17.79
N ILE A 603 -16.14 8.07 17.19
CA ILE A 603 -17.43 7.97 17.86
C ILE A 603 -17.84 6.50 17.88
N GLU A 604 -18.34 6.07 19.03
CA GLU A 604 -18.90 4.74 19.22
C GLU A 604 -20.28 4.90 19.82
N SER A 605 -21.30 4.39 19.15
CA SER A 605 -22.69 4.61 19.58
C SER A 605 -23.58 3.39 19.37
N ASP A 606 -24.66 3.38 20.10
CA ASP A 606 -25.81 2.48 20.07
C ASP A 606 -27.05 3.36 20.34
N ASP A 607 -27.90 3.79 19.39
CA ASP A 607 -27.83 3.57 17.92
C ASP A 607 -26.94 4.60 17.19
N GLY A 608 -27.52 5.32 16.23
CA GLY A 608 -26.83 6.16 15.25
C GLY A 608 -26.29 7.48 15.77
N SER A 609 -25.16 7.90 15.20
CA SER A 609 -24.52 9.18 15.55
C SER A 609 -23.75 9.80 14.38
N ARG A 610 -23.55 11.14 14.47
CA ARG A 610 -22.70 11.90 13.53
C ARG A 610 -21.88 12.95 14.29
N LEU A 611 -20.63 13.13 13.84
CA LEU A 611 -19.72 14.14 14.40
C LEU A 611 -19.32 15.17 13.35
N TRP A 612 -19.44 16.44 13.73
CA TRP A 612 -18.94 17.59 12.94
C TRP A 612 -17.84 18.32 13.71
N ILE A 613 -16.83 18.76 12.96
CA ILE A 613 -15.86 19.74 13.43
C ILE A 613 -16.05 21.03 12.61
N GLY A 614 -16.58 22.04 13.27
CA GLY A 614 -17.11 23.23 12.60
C GLY A 614 -18.27 22.89 11.67
N ASP A 615 -18.11 23.22 10.40
CA ASP A 615 -19.07 22.95 9.33
C ASP A 615 -18.88 21.61 8.61
N GLN A 616 -17.76 20.91 8.87
CA GLN A 616 -17.41 19.65 8.21
C GLN A 616 -18.01 18.46 8.95
N LEU A 617 -18.83 17.66 8.28
CA LEU A 617 -19.17 16.31 8.74
C LEU A 617 -17.91 15.45 8.68
N LEU A 618 -17.41 15.03 9.82
CA LEU A 618 -16.18 14.26 9.93
C LEU A 618 -16.45 12.76 10.03
N ILE A 619 -17.48 12.37 10.78
CA ILE A 619 -17.83 10.95 10.97
C ILE A 619 -19.34 10.79 10.81
N ASP A 620 -19.72 9.83 9.97
CA ASP A 620 -21.09 9.35 9.82
C ASP A 620 -21.18 7.91 10.35
N ASN A 621 -21.90 7.74 11.44
CA ASN A 621 -22.21 6.47 12.08
C ASN A 621 -23.73 6.37 12.30
N ASP A 622 -24.49 6.80 11.29
CA ASP A 622 -25.94 6.85 11.37
C ASP A 622 -26.57 5.47 11.08
N GLY A 623 -27.78 5.26 11.58
CA GLY A 623 -28.56 4.04 11.40
C GLY A 623 -28.81 3.29 12.70
N LEU A 624 -29.59 2.19 12.61
CA LEU A 624 -29.87 1.32 13.74
C LEU A 624 -28.77 0.27 13.88
N HIS A 625 -28.05 0.28 15.00
CA HIS A 625 -26.99 -0.68 15.31
C HIS A 625 -26.65 -0.68 16.79
N GLY A 626 -26.11 -1.78 17.31
CA GLY A 626 -25.48 -1.82 18.62
C GLY A 626 -24.22 -0.94 18.69
N MET A 627 -23.44 -1.03 19.78
CA MET A 627 -22.19 -0.25 19.91
C MET A 627 -21.25 -0.50 18.73
N VAL A 628 -21.18 0.43 17.79
CA VAL A 628 -20.28 0.42 16.63
C VAL A 628 -19.41 1.66 16.64
N GLU A 629 -18.11 1.48 16.48
CA GLU A 629 -17.16 2.59 16.38
C GLU A 629 -16.87 2.95 14.92
N ARG A 630 -16.84 4.27 14.64
CA ARG A 630 -16.35 4.88 13.41
C ARG A 630 -15.32 5.95 13.71
N SER A 631 -14.45 6.22 12.76
CA SER A 631 -13.40 7.24 12.90
C SER A 631 -13.29 8.16 11.71
N GLY A 632 -12.74 9.35 11.94
CA GLY A 632 -12.39 10.31 10.90
C GLY A 632 -11.15 11.10 11.31
N THR A 633 -10.27 11.37 10.34
CA THR A 633 -9.02 12.12 10.55
C THR A 633 -9.13 13.53 9.97
N ILE A 634 -8.68 14.53 10.72
CA ILE A 634 -8.69 15.93 10.34
C ILE A 634 -7.44 16.64 10.87
N ALA A 635 -6.83 17.51 10.05
CA ALA A 635 -5.73 18.34 10.48
C ALA A 635 -6.26 19.59 11.19
N LEU A 636 -5.93 19.74 12.48
CA LEU A 636 -6.37 20.84 13.34
C LEU A 636 -5.18 21.66 13.81
N GLY A 637 -5.30 22.98 13.80
CA GLY A 637 -4.37 23.88 14.47
C GLY A 637 -4.52 23.80 15.99
N ALA A 638 -3.44 23.98 16.76
CA ALA A 638 -3.51 24.03 18.21
C ALA A 638 -4.56 25.05 18.68
N GLY A 639 -5.41 24.67 19.63
CA GLY A 639 -6.48 25.50 20.15
C GLY A 639 -7.87 24.90 19.98
N LYS A 640 -8.89 25.75 20.01
CA LYS A 640 -10.30 25.33 20.08
C LYS A 640 -10.95 25.22 18.72
N HIS A 641 -11.67 24.13 18.50
CA HIS A 641 -12.45 23.88 17.30
C HIS A 641 -13.91 23.60 17.67
N PRO A 642 -14.89 24.20 16.98
CA PRO A 642 -16.29 23.89 17.24
C PRO A 642 -16.56 22.40 17.02
N VAL A 643 -17.24 21.80 17.99
CA VAL A 643 -17.68 20.40 17.89
C VAL A 643 -19.18 20.34 17.99
N ARG A 644 -19.81 19.55 17.13
CA ARG A 644 -21.21 19.14 17.22
C ARG A 644 -21.27 17.62 17.06
N LEU A 645 -21.86 16.96 18.08
CA LEU A 645 -22.10 15.53 18.07
C LEU A 645 -23.60 15.30 18.21
N ALA A 646 -24.19 14.60 17.25
CA ALA A 646 -25.59 14.24 17.28
C ALA A 646 -25.75 12.73 17.43
N PHE A 647 -26.73 12.30 18.19
CA PHE A 647 -27.02 10.92 18.55
C PHE A 647 -28.53 10.68 18.64
N PHE A 648 -28.96 9.48 18.27
CA PHE A 648 -30.30 9.01 18.60
C PHE A 648 -30.28 7.56 19.08
N GLU A 649 -31.25 7.22 19.90
CA GLU A 649 -31.60 5.87 20.33
C GLU A 649 -33.07 5.63 20.01
N ASN A 650 -33.36 4.51 19.34
CA ASN A 650 -34.73 4.08 19.04
C ASN A 650 -35.31 3.18 20.15
N GLY A 651 -34.53 2.14 20.50
CA GLY A 651 -34.94 1.20 21.54
C GLY A 651 -33.91 0.10 21.74
N GLY A 652 -33.71 -0.30 22.99
CA GLY A 652 -32.75 -1.31 23.37
C GLY A 652 -31.66 -0.81 24.27
N GLY A 653 -30.42 -0.85 23.80
CA GLY A 653 -29.27 -0.29 24.52
C GLY A 653 -28.90 1.07 24.01
N ALA A 654 -28.68 2.05 24.89
CA ALA A 654 -28.28 3.40 24.55
C ALA A 654 -26.86 3.69 25.03
N GLY A 655 -25.95 4.06 24.12
CA GLY A 655 -24.56 4.36 24.45
C GLY A 655 -23.91 5.35 23.49
N MET A 656 -22.99 6.21 24.01
CA MET A 656 -22.26 7.17 23.20
C MET A 656 -20.88 7.48 23.81
N ILE A 657 -19.82 7.26 23.05
CA ILE A 657 -18.44 7.52 23.49
C ILE A 657 -17.71 8.33 22.40
N LEU A 658 -17.03 9.40 22.81
CA LEU A 658 -16.20 10.24 21.96
C LEU A 658 -14.73 10.12 22.39
N ARG A 659 -13.87 9.68 21.45
CA ARG A 659 -12.42 9.50 21.68
C ARG A 659 -11.61 10.28 20.66
N TRP A 660 -10.36 10.49 20.97
CA TRP A 660 -9.37 11.09 20.09
C TRP A 660 -8.05 10.34 20.13
N GLN A 661 -7.24 10.57 19.11
CA GLN A 661 -5.84 10.14 19.01
C GLN A 661 -5.06 11.20 18.24
N GLY A 662 -3.83 11.48 18.67
CA GLY A 662 -2.97 12.45 17.99
C GLY A 662 -1.52 12.33 18.45
N PRO A 663 -0.62 13.22 18.00
CA PRO A 663 0.80 13.17 18.39
C PRO A 663 0.97 13.22 19.92
N GLY A 664 1.62 12.17 20.44
CA GLY A 664 1.83 12.02 21.87
C GLY A 664 0.57 11.71 22.70
N VAL A 665 -0.59 11.52 22.04
CA VAL A 665 -1.87 11.17 22.66
C VAL A 665 -2.34 9.83 22.10
N ALA A 666 -2.27 8.78 22.91
CA ALA A 666 -2.85 7.48 22.58
C ALA A 666 -4.38 7.59 22.48
N LYS A 667 -5.01 6.67 21.74
CA LYS A 667 -6.47 6.60 21.64
C LYS A 667 -7.11 6.55 23.04
N ALA A 668 -7.88 7.57 23.39
CA ALA A 668 -8.52 7.73 24.70
C ALA A 668 -9.79 8.55 24.58
N VAL A 669 -10.69 8.42 25.57
CA VAL A 669 -11.82 9.34 25.75
C VAL A 669 -11.28 10.76 25.88
N ILE A 670 -11.94 11.72 25.20
CA ILE A 670 -11.53 13.11 25.29
C ILE A 670 -11.71 13.59 26.73
N PRO A 671 -10.67 14.08 27.41
CA PRO A 671 -10.75 14.49 28.81
C PRO A 671 -11.57 15.76 28.97
N ALA A 672 -12.20 15.91 30.13
CA ALA A 672 -13.00 17.08 30.47
C ALA A 672 -12.24 18.42 30.32
N SER A 673 -10.92 18.42 30.54
CA SER A 673 -10.06 19.60 30.36
C SER A 673 -9.92 20.06 28.91
N ALA A 674 -10.25 19.20 27.95
CA ALA A 674 -10.21 19.52 26.53
C ALA A 674 -11.58 19.91 25.94
N LEU A 675 -12.64 19.85 26.73
CA LEU A 675 -14.00 20.15 26.30
C LEU A 675 -14.51 21.41 26.98
N THR A 676 -14.98 22.37 26.19
CA THR A 676 -15.47 23.64 26.70
C THR A 676 -16.68 24.12 25.90
N ARG A 677 -17.46 25.05 26.48
CA ARG A 677 -18.52 25.80 25.79
C ARG A 677 -18.26 27.29 25.87
N GLY A 678 -18.84 28.07 24.95
CA GLY A 678 -18.78 29.52 24.99
C GLY A 678 -19.63 30.11 26.14
N GLY A 679 -19.28 31.31 26.51
CA GLY A 679 -20.00 32.08 27.54
C GLY A 679 -19.11 32.44 28.72
N THR A 680 -19.60 33.29 29.55
CA THR A 680 -19.06 33.57 30.90
C THR A 680 -19.58 32.50 31.85
N VAL A 681 -18.75 32.05 32.78
CA VAL A 681 -19.22 31.21 33.88
C VAL A 681 -20.26 32.04 34.63
N ASN A 682 -21.52 31.69 34.49
CA ASN A 682 -22.57 32.26 35.32
C ASN A 682 -22.57 31.52 36.65
N ARG A 683 -22.00 32.11 37.67
CA ARG A 683 -21.92 31.48 39.00
C ARG A 683 -23.30 31.25 39.64
N SER A 684 -24.32 31.92 39.13
CA SER A 684 -25.70 31.69 39.56
C SER A 684 -26.30 30.40 38.97
N ASP A 685 -25.70 29.85 37.91
CA ASP A 685 -26.02 28.54 37.37
C ASP A 685 -25.17 27.47 38.11
N ILE A 686 -25.65 27.13 39.31
CA ILE A 686 -24.91 26.28 40.26
C ILE A 686 -24.84 24.83 39.79
N ASN A 687 -25.90 24.36 39.13
CA ASN A 687 -25.97 23.00 38.57
C ASN A 687 -25.32 22.89 37.17
N SER A 688 -24.89 24.01 36.61
CA SER A 688 -24.24 24.11 35.30
C SER A 688 -25.07 23.57 34.14
N ASP A 689 -26.40 23.71 34.17
CA ASP A 689 -27.30 23.29 33.10
C ASP A 689 -27.55 24.39 32.03
N GLY A 690 -26.97 25.57 32.21
CA GLY A 690 -27.07 26.72 31.31
C GLY A 690 -28.24 27.66 31.62
N ARG A 691 -28.99 27.40 32.65
CA ARG A 691 -30.10 28.25 33.15
C ARG A 691 -29.84 28.65 34.59
N VAL A 692 -30.52 29.68 35.02
CA VAL A 692 -30.61 30.02 36.42
C VAL A 692 -32.08 29.91 36.80
N ASP A 693 -32.44 28.82 37.48
CA ASP A 693 -33.83 28.49 37.77
C ASP A 693 -34.04 27.88 39.19
N GLY A 694 -35.19 27.22 39.40
CA GLY A 694 -35.50 26.61 40.68
C GLY A 694 -34.54 25.48 41.11
N GLY A 695 -33.80 24.86 40.16
CA GLY A 695 -32.77 23.87 40.46
C GLY A 695 -31.59 24.49 41.20
N ASP A 696 -31.10 25.64 40.71
CA ASP A 696 -29.99 26.38 41.30
C ASP A 696 -30.38 26.98 42.65
N LEU A 697 -31.58 27.51 42.72
CA LEU A 697 -32.14 28.03 44.00
C LEU A 697 -32.18 26.89 45.04
N GLY A 698 -32.60 25.69 44.65
CA GLY A 698 -32.60 24.52 45.53
C GLY A 698 -31.22 24.16 46.06
N LEU A 699 -30.21 24.20 45.20
CA LEU A 699 -28.79 23.93 45.55
C LEU A 699 -28.21 25.02 46.45
N LEU A 700 -28.51 26.30 46.17
CA LEU A 700 -28.09 27.40 46.98
C LEU A 700 -28.70 27.27 48.39
N LEU A 701 -30.01 27.03 48.50
CA LEU A 701 -30.70 26.86 49.78
C LEU A 701 -30.20 25.63 50.55
N ALA A 702 -29.87 24.56 49.88
CA ALA A 702 -29.28 23.36 50.51
C ALA A 702 -27.88 23.61 51.08
N ALA A 703 -27.14 24.59 50.54
CA ALA A 703 -25.82 25.00 50.99
C ALA A 703 -25.82 26.21 51.94
N TRP A 704 -26.98 26.71 52.34
CA TRP A 704 -27.16 27.95 53.14
C TRP A 704 -26.35 27.89 54.41
N GLY A 705 -25.60 28.98 54.69
CA GLY A 705 -24.79 29.14 55.91
C GLY A 705 -23.51 28.31 55.91
N THR A 706 -23.17 27.69 54.81
CA THR A 706 -21.92 26.91 54.64
C THR A 706 -20.88 27.65 53.80
N ALA A 707 -19.62 27.15 53.77
CA ALA A 707 -18.57 27.64 52.90
C ALA A 707 -18.54 26.86 51.58
N ASN A 708 -19.69 26.47 51.02
CA ASN A 708 -19.75 25.72 49.73
C ASN A 708 -19.39 26.65 48.58
N ALA A 709 -18.20 26.45 48.01
CA ALA A 709 -17.64 27.30 46.97
C ALA A 709 -18.46 27.30 45.64
N ALA A 710 -19.31 26.30 45.41
CA ALA A 710 -20.16 26.26 44.21
C ALA A 710 -21.41 27.13 44.37
N ALA A 711 -21.93 27.29 45.61
CA ALA A 711 -23.10 28.07 45.94
C ALA A 711 -22.74 29.46 46.50
N ASP A 712 -21.49 29.72 46.87
CA ASP A 712 -20.94 31.03 47.26
C ASP A 712 -20.64 31.83 45.96
N ILE A 713 -21.69 32.47 45.45
CA ILE A 713 -21.69 33.11 44.12
C ILE A 713 -20.82 34.35 44.12
N ASP A 714 -20.86 35.13 45.20
CA ASP A 714 -20.11 36.38 45.38
C ASP A 714 -18.72 36.18 45.98
N GLN A 715 -18.36 34.90 46.31
CA GLN A 715 -17.06 34.51 46.85
C GLN A 715 -16.72 35.17 48.22
N SER A 716 -17.71 35.45 49.01
CA SER A 716 -17.53 35.99 50.35
C SER A 716 -17.01 34.98 51.37
N GLY A 717 -17.06 33.65 51.03
CA GLY A 717 -16.70 32.53 51.89
C GLY A 717 -17.88 31.95 52.67
N THR A 718 -19.10 32.43 52.50
CA THR A 718 -20.31 31.91 53.14
C THR A 718 -21.54 32.10 52.27
N VAL A 719 -22.31 31.05 52.04
CA VAL A 719 -23.55 31.11 51.25
C VAL A 719 -24.64 31.81 52.08
N ASP A 720 -25.03 32.98 51.61
CA ASP A 720 -25.99 33.83 52.36
C ASP A 720 -26.96 34.62 51.45
N GLY A 721 -27.56 35.68 51.97
CA GLY A 721 -28.56 36.49 51.28
C GLY A 721 -28.00 37.31 50.10
N ALA A 722 -26.68 37.55 50.04
CA ALA A 722 -26.04 38.22 48.91
C ALA A 722 -25.96 37.30 47.72
N ASP A 723 -25.65 36.00 47.95
CA ASP A 723 -25.64 34.95 46.88
C ASP A 723 -27.04 34.74 46.33
N LEU A 724 -28.04 34.67 47.21
CA LEU A 724 -29.46 34.59 46.82
C LEU A 724 -29.88 35.78 45.97
N GLY A 725 -29.52 37.01 46.40
CA GLY A 725 -29.75 38.19 45.59
C GLY A 725 -29.10 38.18 44.22
N THR A 726 -27.86 37.69 44.15
CA THR A 726 -27.11 37.52 42.89
C THR A 726 -27.77 36.46 42.00
N LEU A 727 -28.17 35.31 42.55
CA LEU A 727 -28.88 34.27 41.82
C LEU A 727 -30.20 34.78 41.24
N LEU A 728 -31.01 35.44 42.06
CA LEU A 728 -32.30 35.98 41.61
C LEU A 728 -32.14 37.08 40.54
N SER A 729 -31.06 37.85 40.56
CA SER A 729 -30.77 38.87 39.56
C SER A 729 -30.41 38.29 38.22
N ALA A 730 -29.87 37.08 38.21
CA ALA A 730 -29.46 36.32 37.02
C ALA A 730 -30.53 35.32 36.54
N TRP A 731 -31.74 35.35 37.11
CA TRP A 731 -32.80 34.38 36.84
C TRP A 731 -33.22 34.36 35.38
N THR A 732 -33.19 33.19 34.78
CA THR A 732 -33.54 32.98 33.36
C THR A 732 -34.87 32.26 33.16
N GLY A 733 -35.46 31.73 34.22
CA GLY A 733 -36.80 31.12 34.25
C GLY A 733 -36.82 29.65 34.07
#